data_f7a0d936a9254f5ae95ca8dfe836050b
#
_entry.id   f7a0d936a9254f5ae95ca8dfe836050b
#
_cell.length_a   1.000
_cell.length_b   1.000
_cell.length_c   1.000
_cell.angle_alpha   90.00
_cell.angle_beta   90.00
_cell.angle_gamma   90.00
#
_symmetry.space_group_name_H-M   'P 1'
#
loop_
_entity.id
_entity.type
_entity.pdbx_description
1 polymer ?
#
loop_
_entity_poly.entity_id
_entity_poly.type
_entity_poly.pdbx_seq_one_letter_code
_entity_poly.pdbx_strand_id
1 'polypeptide(L)'
;MAMGQTNKMDDRALWASINGKKDASLGDYQQHTGKVLVSWRMLPGDNASTGFDLYRAIGTGTEKKIASNIKNRTCYQDGSASKSADNHYRLTYAGSEETLSEFTLTKAQVSGGLPYISIPLADTKDVYENTSKIVYTANDVSVGDLDGDGQFEIVVKRLQSVKDASGNVISDGSGASYSQQDCLWAVIWDAYKLDGTLMWRVKGGPGVILGNSSSFAIADFDGDGCAEMAIRTCEGTVFGDGTEIPDTDGDGKIDYRTWGNLNSSHPGYLDHYNSAGPEFISIIDGKTGRELARDNFINRETSSSWGDDYWKRACSFRIGVGCFDETGLPSVVLGRGVYAHSVIEAWDWRDGQLTKRWRFDTNDKGTGKDGKKHSTYASQGNHSLNVADLDGDGLDEVMYGSMAVDHDGIGLWNTRLGHGDANHVGKFLPEREGLQMFHCLETGKTMVALHDARDGSVIWKKDATSDNDMGRCLVGDFFPEYPGCEFFYYQGNYIKQDGTETNINTKGQKGGCGMAIWFDGNLSRQLIEDNIIQSPKYGRTFTMYRYSETFINGTKSNPSWYGDILGDWREEIILPDNTRLQDIKIFSTWYPTTHKFPWLMTDHCYWMSALNENIGYNQPTNTGYYLGSDLKNDAEAWAEAEKVQNQGLPTGIQEITTMPQTSTSGLSYNLSGQRVNTSYKGIVIKNGKKTFNK
;
A
#
# COMPACT_ATOMS: atom_id res chain seq x y z
N MET A 1 24.65 16.26 -6.87
CA MET A 1 23.68 17.04 -6.08
C MET A 1 22.33 16.77 -6.72
N ALA A 2 21.49 15.99 -6.07
CA ALA A 2 20.10 15.90 -6.45
C ALA A 2 19.50 17.30 -6.25
N MET A 3 18.96 17.88 -7.31
CA MET A 3 18.20 19.12 -7.15
C MET A 3 16.90 18.72 -6.49
N GLY A 4 16.74 19.09 -5.21
CA GLY A 4 15.53 18.90 -4.46
C GLY A 4 14.35 19.47 -5.24
N GLN A 5 13.31 18.71 -5.33
CA GLN A 5 12.07 19.14 -5.93
C GLN A 5 11.39 20.09 -4.94
N THR A 6 11.11 21.29 -5.35
CA THR A 6 10.54 22.34 -4.47
C THR A 6 9.01 22.38 -4.54
N ASN A 7 8.40 21.40 -5.22
CA ASN A 7 6.97 21.41 -5.45
C ASN A 7 6.23 20.73 -4.31
N LYS A 8 5.48 21.51 -3.57
CA LYS A 8 4.49 21.04 -2.63
C LYS A 8 3.27 20.54 -3.41
N MET A 9 2.86 19.29 -3.20
CA MET A 9 1.55 18.82 -3.63
C MET A 9 0.52 19.24 -2.57
N ASP A 10 -0.60 19.73 -3.02
CA ASP A 10 -1.77 20.01 -2.20
C ASP A 10 -2.84 18.92 -2.41
N ASP A 11 -3.99 19.09 -1.83
CA ASP A 11 -5.09 18.12 -1.89
C ASP A 11 -5.44 17.68 -3.32
N ARG A 12 -5.27 18.55 -4.31
CA ARG A 12 -5.54 18.25 -5.73
C ARG A 12 -4.40 17.51 -6.41
N ALA A 13 -3.25 17.45 -5.79
CA ALA A 13 -2.07 16.78 -6.32
C ALA A 13 -1.83 17.09 -7.80
N LEU A 14 -1.91 18.38 -8.20
CA LEU A 14 -1.58 18.78 -9.58
C LEU A 14 -0.16 18.35 -9.88
N TRP A 15 0.02 17.58 -10.93
CA TRP A 15 1.27 16.93 -11.27
C TRP A 15 1.58 17.03 -12.76
N ALA A 16 2.86 17.00 -13.12
CA ALA A 16 3.25 16.91 -14.51
C ALA A 16 4.38 15.90 -14.70
N SER A 17 4.24 15.01 -15.67
CA SER A 17 5.16 13.93 -16.00
C SER A 17 5.61 13.98 -17.45
N ILE A 18 6.83 13.53 -17.72
CA ILE A 18 7.37 13.41 -19.07
C ILE A 18 8.35 12.23 -19.17
N ASN A 19 8.14 11.31 -20.12
CA ASN A 19 9.17 10.34 -20.48
C ASN A 19 9.93 10.85 -21.72
N GLY A 20 11.16 11.25 -21.53
CA GLY A 20 12.05 11.74 -22.61
C GLY A 20 12.87 10.66 -23.29
N LYS A 21 12.97 9.46 -22.72
CA LYS A 21 13.81 8.38 -23.22
C LYS A 21 13.11 7.63 -24.36
N LYS A 22 13.71 7.67 -25.56
CA LYS A 22 13.26 6.84 -26.68
C LYS A 22 13.50 5.37 -26.37
N ASP A 23 12.50 4.55 -26.61
CA ASP A 23 12.55 3.11 -26.42
C ASP A 23 11.74 2.39 -27.51
N ALA A 24 12.44 1.79 -28.47
CA ALA A 24 11.80 1.10 -29.59
C ALA A 24 10.93 -0.09 -29.14
N SER A 25 11.15 -0.62 -27.92
CA SER A 25 10.34 -1.70 -27.39
C SER A 25 8.92 -1.27 -27.01
N LEU A 26 8.66 0.04 -26.91
CA LEU A 26 7.34 0.59 -26.58
C LEU A 26 6.33 0.53 -27.75
N GLY A 27 6.75 0.16 -28.96
CA GLY A 27 5.83 0.09 -30.10
C GLY A 27 5.05 1.40 -30.30
N ASP A 28 3.73 1.31 -30.39
CA ASP A 28 2.84 2.46 -30.59
C ASP A 28 2.83 3.43 -29.38
N TYR A 29 3.15 2.97 -28.19
CA TYR A 29 3.31 3.82 -27.01
C TYR A 29 4.43 4.86 -27.16
N GLN A 30 5.38 4.65 -28.06
CA GLN A 30 6.48 5.57 -28.37
C GLN A 30 5.98 6.97 -28.80
N GLN A 31 4.80 7.08 -29.37
CA GLN A 31 4.21 8.36 -29.82
C GLN A 31 4.01 9.39 -28.70
N HIS A 32 3.95 8.93 -27.45
CA HIS A 32 3.78 9.80 -26.27
C HIS A 32 5.13 10.22 -25.66
N THR A 33 6.26 9.69 -26.12
CA THR A 33 7.59 10.04 -25.62
C THR A 33 7.93 11.50 -25.92
N GLY A 34 8.42 12.22 -24.91
CA GLY A 34 8.81 13.62 -25.00
C GLY A 34 7.65 14.63 -24.96
N LYS A 35 6.44 14.19 -24.65
CA LYS A 35 5.28 15.03 -24.38
C LYS A 35 5.00 15.10 -22.88
N VAL A 36 4.64 16.27 -22.38
CA VAL A 36 4.27 16.48 -20.99
C VAL A 36 2.81 16.11 -20.79
N LEU A 37 2.53 15.32 -19.77
CA LEU A 37 1.19 15.10 -19.26
C LEU A 37 1.05 15.86 -17.95
N VAL A 38 -0.01 16.63 -17.80
CA VAL A 38 -0.45 17.27 -16.55
C VAL A 38 -1.68 16.53 -16.07
N SER A 39 -1.71 16.11 -14.81
CA SER A 39 -2.82 15.38 -14.20
C SER A 39 -3.17 15.94 -12.82
N TRP A 40 -4.35 15.61 -12.33
CA TRP A 40 -4.87 16.09 -11.05
C TRP A 40 -5.86 15.11 -10.44
N ARG A 41 -6.00 15.20 -9.12
CA ARG A 41 -6.88 14.37 -8.30
C ARG A 41 -8.33 14.82 -8.37
N MET A 42 -9.24 13.83 -8.43
CA MET A 42 -10.66 14.03 -8.19
C MET A 42 -10.94 13.87 -6.69
N LEU A 43 -11.41 14.94 -6.06
CA LEU A 43 -11.72 14.94 -4.63
C LEU A 43 -13.16 14.50 -4.33
N PRO A 44 -13.45 14.04 -3.11
CA PRO A 44 -14.83 13.91 -2.65
C PRO A 44 -15.60 15.23 -2.85
N GLY A 45 -16.83 15.16 -3.35
CA GLY A 45 -17.61 16.35 -3.72
C GLY A 45 -17.50 16.76 -5.19
N ASP A 46 -16.46 16.33 -5.90
CA ASP A 46 -16.47 16.36 -7.37
C ASP A 46 -17.44 15.31 -7.92
N ASN A 47 -17.85 15.50 -9.16
CA ASN A 47 -18.71 14.55 -9.86
C ASN A 47 -18.32 14.43 -11.33
N ALA A 48 -18.98 13.54 -12.05
CA ALA A 48 -18.71 13.29 -13.46
C ALA A 48 -18.81 14.57 -14.34
N SER A 49 -19.57 15.58 -13.94
CA SER A 49 -19.73 16.84 -14.68
C SER A 49 -18.76 17.95 -14.27
N THR A 50 -18.00 17.80 -13.18
CA THR A 50 -17.02 18.78 -12.72
C THR A 50 -15.99 19.05 -13.81
N GLY A 51 -15.83 20.31 -14.20
CA GLY A 51 -14.90 20.75 -15.22
C GLY A 51 -13.77 21.59 -14.67
N PHE A 52 -12.61 21.52 -15.33
CA PHE A 52 -11.40 22.23 -14.93
C PHE A 52 -10.83 23.09 -16.04
N ASP A 53 -10.23 24.23 -15.65
CA ASP A 53 -9.40 25.07 -16.52
C ASP A 53 -7.95 24.91 -16.11
N LEU A 54 -7.06 24.80 -17.10
CA LEU A 54 -5.61 24.66 -16.85
C LEU A 54 -4.85 25.85 -17.44
N TYR A 55 -3.99 26.43 -16.62
CA TYR A 55 -3.14 27.54 -16.98
C TYR A 55 -1.65 27.15 -16.93
N ARG A 56 -0.82 27.85 -17.67
CA ARG A 56 0.63 27.70 -17.64
C ARG A 56 1.36 29.02 -17.85
N ALA A 57 2.40 29.25 -17.04
CA ALA A 57 3.45 30.23 -17.29
C ALA A 57 4.76 29.52 -17.64
N ILE A 58 5.60 30.10 -18.50
CA ILE A 58 6.93 29.60 -18.85
C ILE A 58 7.97 30.54 -18.22
N GLY A 59 8.81 30.01 -17.29
CA GLY A 59 9.74 30.80 -16.51
C GLY A 59 9.03 31.96 -15.82
N THR A 60 9.51 33.18 -15.98
CA THR A 60 8.89 34.40 -15.44
C THR A 60 7.87 35.05 -16.40
N GLY A 61 7.45 34.33 -17.43
CA GLY A 61 6.52 34.85 -18.45
C GLY A 61 5.08 34.93 -17.93
N THR A 62 4.23 35.60 -18.72
CA THR A 62 2.80 35.75 -18.40
C THR A 62 2.09 34.41 -18.49
N GLU A 63 1.28 34.08 -17.48
CA GLU A 63 0.40 32.93 -17.47
C GLU A 63 -0.64 32.98 -18.59
N LYS A 64 -0.95 31.83 -19.17
CA LYS A 64 -1.96 31.65 -20.21
C LYS A 64 -2.82 30.43 -19.90
N LYS A 65 -4.12 30.55 -20.13
CA LYS A 65 -5.04 29.40 -20.16
C LYS A 65 -4.68 28.52 -21.34
N ILE A 66 -4.27 27.27 -21.11
CA ILE A 66 -3.87 26.30 -22.13
C ILE A 66 -4.96 25.28 -22.43
N ALA A 67 -5.89 25.08 -21.49
CA ALA A 67 -7.08 24.25 -21.71
C ALA A 67 -8.25 24.80 -20.89
N SER A 68 -9.47 24.59 -21.34
CA SER A 68 -10.68 25.07 -20.68
C SER A 68 -11.76 23.99 -20.62
N ASN A 69 -12.46 23.98 -19.49
CA ASN A 69 -13.63 23.13 -19.24
C ASN A 69 -13.40 21.64 -19.56
N ILE A 70 -12.27 21.11 -19.06
CA ILE A 70 -11.94 19.69 -19.19
C ILE A 70 -12.87 18.89 -18.26
N LYS A 71 -13.81 18.12 -18.83
CA LYS A 71 -14.85 17.38 -18.09
C LYS A 71 -14.75 15.87 -18.16
N ASN A 72 -14.09 15.35 -19.20
CA ASN A 72 -14.13 13.94 -19.53
C ASN A 72 -12.85 13.18 -19.15
N ARG A 73 -11.95 13.81 -18.40
CA ARG A 73 -10.66 13.23 -17.99
C ARG A 73 -10.04 14.03 -16.87
N THR A 74 -9.04 13.45 -16.21
CA THR A 74 -8.26 14.04 -15.12
C THR A 74 -6.86 14.44 -15.56
N CYS A 75 -6.64 14.63 -16.87
CA CYS A 75 -5.32 14.97 -17.39
C CYS A 75 -5.41 15.85 -18.65
N TYR A 76 -4.27 16.48 -18.97
CA TYR A 76 -4.07 17.25 -20.19
C TYR A 76 -2.67 17.04 -20.75
N GLN A 77 -2.56 16.64 -22.03
CA GLN A 77 -1.27 16.54 -22.70
C GLN A 77 -0.83 17.90 -23.26
N ASP A 78 0.17 18.51 -22.62
CA ASP A 78 0.73 19.79 -23.06
C ASP A 78 1.84 19.59 -24.10
N GLY A 79 1.45 19.66 -25.37
CA GLY A 79 2.40 19.55 -26.49
C GLY A 79 3.29 20.78 -26.69
N SER A 80 3.03 21.87 -25.95
CA SER A 80 3.75 23.16 -26.06
C SER A 80 4.59 23.49 -24.82
N ALA A 81 4.75 22.56 -23.89
CA ALA A 81 5.60 22.76 -22.72
C ALA A 81 7.05 23.10 -23.10
N SER A 82 7.64 24.05 -22.36
CA SER A 82 9.02 24.48 -22.61
C SER A 82 10.02 23.42 -22.19
N LYS A 83 10.99 23.13 -23.04
CA LYS A 83 12.15 22.30 -22.72
C LYS A 83 13.36 23.10 -22.21
N SER A 84 13.28 24.43 -22.21
CA SER A 84 14.39 25.33 -21.88
C SER A 84 14.17 26.20 -20.66
N ALA A 85 12.98 26.14 -20.07
CA ALA A 85 12.59 26.88 -18.86
C ALA A 85 11.59 26.06 -18.06
N ASP A 86 11.38 26.44 -16.81
CA ASP A 86 10.36 25.85 -15.95
C ASP A 86 8.95 26.10 -16.51
N ASN A 87 8.05 25.15 -16.32
CA ASN A 87 6.64 25.27 -16.67
C ASN A 87 5.84 25.30 -15.36
N HIS A 88 5.22 26.42 -15.07
CA HIS A 88 4.40 26.63 -13.90
C HIS A 88 2.93 26.40 -14.28
N TYR A 89 2.34 25.35 -13.76
CA TYR A 89 0.94 24.99 -14.03
C TYR A 89 0.07 25.44 -12.86
N ARG A 90 -1.17 25.85 -13.16
CA ARG A 90 -2.20 26.18 -12.19
C ARG A 90 -3.55 25.65 -12.65
N LEU A 91 -4.27 25.00 -11.74
CA LEU A 91 -5.58 24.42 -11.94
C LEU A 91 -6.65 25.25 -11.26
N THR A 92 -7.81 25.42 -11.93
CA THR A 92 -9.01 26.04 -11.35
C THR A 92 -10.24 25.21 -11.72
N TYR A 93 -11.36 25.40 -11.04
CA TYR A 93 -12.64 24.96 -11.61
C TYR A 93 -12.95 25.76 -12.88
N ALA A 94 -13.68 25.13 -13.82
CA ALA A 94 -14.04 25.75 -15.09
C ALA A 94 -14.81 27.05 -14.86
N GLY A 95 -14.27 28.14 -15.40
CA GLY A 95 -14.84 29.50 -15.25
C GLY A 95 -14.57 30.18 -13.91
N SER A 96 -13.81 29.58 -13.01
CA SER A 96 -13.32 30.20 -11.76
C SER A 96 -11.93 30.78 -11.95
N GLU A 97 -11.61 31.81 -11.15
CA GLU A 97 -10.25 32.33 -11.02
C GLU A 97 -9.56 31.81 -9.73
N GLU A 98 -10.29 31.09 -8.87
CA GLU A 98 -9.75 30.50 -7.64
C GLU A 98 -8.79 29.38 -7.97
N THR A 99 -7.57 29.48 -7.46
CA THR A 99 -6.53 28.45 -7.61
C THR A 99 -6.86 27.25 -6.73
N LEU A 100 -6.98 26.09 -7.33
CA LEU A 100 -7.17 24.83 -6.63
C LEU A 100 -5.83 24.17 -6.31
N SER A 101 -4.86 24.25 -7.24
CA SER A 101 -3.56 23.61 -7.12
C SER A 101 -2.55 24.22 -8.09
N GLU A 102 -1.28 24.16 -7.74
CA GLU A 102 -0.16 24.62 -8.55
C GLU A 102 0.96 23.58 -8.59
N PHE A 103 1.64 23.49 -9.73
CA PHE A 103 2.79 22.61 -9.89
C PHE A 103 3.84 23.21 -10.83
N THR A 104 5.11 23.08 -10.47
CA THR A 104 6.22 23.50 -11.34
C THR A 104 6.99 22.30 -11.86
N LEU A 105 6.81 22.01 -13.15
CA LEU A 105 7.68 21.08 -13.85
C LEU A 105 8.97 21.80 -14.25
N THR A 106 10.06 21.48 -13.57
CA THR A 106 11.33 22.18 -13.73
C THR A 106 11.97 21.91 -15.10
N LYS A 107 12.78 22.86 -15.57
CA LYS A 107 13.62 22.67 -16.76
C LYS A 107 14.45 21.39 -16.67
N ALA A 108 14.99 21.07 -15.51
CA ALA A 108 15.80 19.87 -15.30
C ALA A 108 15.00 18.58 -15.55
N GLN A 109 13.77 18.50 -15.03
CA GLN A 109 12.89 17.35 -15.25
C GLN A 109 12.50 17.21 -16.73
N VAL A 110 12.10 18.30 -17.38
CA VAL A 110 11.72 18.29 -18.80
C VAL A 110 12.91 17.92 -19.69
N SER A 111 14.07 18.57 -19.48
CA SER A 111 15.27 18.28 -20.29
C SER A 111 15.85 16.91 -20.03
N GLY A 112 15.73 16.39 -18.81
CA GLY A 112 16.09 15.02 -18.43
C GLY A 112 15.10 13.97 -18.92
N GLY A 113 13.88 14.37 -19.25
CA GLY A 113 12.79 13.45 -19.61
C GLY A 113 12.46 12.47 -18.49
N LEU A 114 12.28 13.00 -17.27
CA LEU A 114 12.17 12.22 -16.05
C LEU A 114 10.70 12.04 -15.64
N PRO A 115 10.13 10.82 -15.78
CA PRO A 115 8.73 10.54 -15.42
C PRO A 115 8.59 10.18 -13.92
N TYR A 116 9.37 10.80 -13.05
CA TYR A 116 9.39 10.47 -11.62
C TYR A 116 9.80 11.64 -10.74
N ILE A 117 9.46 11.55 -9.47
CA ILE A 117 10.11 12.26 -8.36
C ILE A 117 11.23 11.37 -7.82
N SER A 118 12.38 11.96 -7.49
CA SER A 118 13.47 11.30 -6.78
C SER A 118 13.54 11.82 -5.34
N ILE A 119 13.47 10.91 -4.39
CA ILE A 119 13.59 11.17 -2.96
C ILE A 119 14.94 10.61 -2.50
N PRO A 120 15.94 11.46 -2.21
CA PRO A 120 17.25 11.01 -1.75
C PRO A 120 17.14 10.26 -0.42
N LEU A 121 17.75 9.10 -0.32
CA LEU A 121 17.81 8.34 0.93
C LEU A 121 18.88 8.91 1.85
N ALA A 122 18.51 9.20 3.09
CA ALA A 122 19.41 9.69 4.10
C ALA A 122 20.52 8.67 4.41
N ASP A 123 21.71 9.20 4.73
CA ASP A 123 22.87 8.39 5.16
C ASP A 123 22.54 7.58 6.41
N THR A 124 23.07 6.37 6.49
CA THR A 124 22.84 5.45 7.59
C THR A 124 24.08 5.25 8.46
N LYS A 125 25.07 6.18 8.39
CA LYS A 125 26.31 6.08 9.14
C LYS A 125 26.13 6.04 10.66
N ASP A 126 25.03 6.61 11.16
CA ASP A 126 24.74 6.67 12.60
C ASP A 126 23.84 5.50 13.08
N VAL A 127 23.55 4.55 12.20
CA VAL A 127 22.80 3.35 12.57
C VAL A 127 23.76 2.30 13.14
N TYR A 128 23.23 1.34 13.89
CA TYR A 128 24.10 0.34 14.55
C TYR A 128 25.13 -0.29 13.63
N GLU A 129 26.28 -0.61 14.23
CA GLU A 129 27.33 -1.43 13.63
C GLU A 129 27.72 -1.00 12.23
N ASN A 130 27.62 0.29 11.99
CA ASN A 130 27.96 0.88 10.72
C ASN A 130 29.45 0.70 10.43
N THR A 131 29.76 -0.37 9.73
CA THR A 131 31.09 -0.64 9.19
C THR A 131 31.08 -0.30 7.69
N SER A 132 32.27 -0.25 7.09
CA SER A 132 32.36 -0.07 5.62
C SER A 132 31.67 -1.20 4.84
N LYS A 133 31.35 -2.30 5.48
CA LYS A 133 30.65 -3.46 4.90
C LYS A 133 29.14 -3.43 5.08
N ILE A 134 28.63 -2.82 6.16
CA ILE A 134 27.20 -2.84 6.49
C ILE A 134 26.54 -1.57 5.95
N VAL A 135 25.42 -1.76 5.26
CA VAL A 135 24.58 -0.71 4.70
C VAL A 135 23.09 -1.05 4.92
N TYR A 136 22.22 -0.07 4.75
CA TYR A 136 20.78 -0.24 4.88
C TYR A 136 20.11 0.07 3.54
N THR A 137 19.65 -0.97 2.87
CA THR A 137 19.03 -0.90 1.53
C THR A 137 17.53 -0.66 1.64
N ALA A 138 16.99 0.16 0.77
CA ALA A 138 15.54 0.36 0.66
C ALA A 138 14.82 -0.96 0.32
N ASN A 139 13.66 -1.17 0.92
CA ASN A 139 12.79 -2.31 0.74
C ASN A 139 11.34 -1.81 0.58
N ASP A 140 10.37 -2.34 1.33
CA ASP A 140 8.97 -1.92 1.23
C ASP A 140 8.79 -0.46 1.67
N VAL A 141 7.76 0.15 1.11
CA VAL A 141 7.28 1.48 1.42
C VAL A 141 5.81 1.39 1.84
N SER A 142 5.35 2.35 2.59
CA SER A 142 3.93 2.67 2.76
C SER A 142 3.76 4.17 2.72
N VAL A 143 2.54 4.63 2.45
CA VAL A 143 2.20 6.04 2.26
C VAL A 143 1.11 6.47 3.23
N GLY A 144 1.13 7.72 3.66
CA GLY A 144 0.12 8.33 4.50
C GLY A 144 0.39 9.81 4.70
N ASP A 145 -0.61 10.57 5.07
CA ASP A 145 -0.46 11.97 5.51
C ASP A 145 0.02 11.97 6.96
N LEU A 146 1.35 11.98 7.15
CA LEU A 146 1.95 11.82 8.47
C LEU A 146 1.87 13.09 9.32
N ASP A 147 1.76 14.27 8.71
CA ASP A 147 1.78 15.54 9.44
C ASP A 147 0.49 16.37 9.31
N GLY A 148 -0.51 15.86 8.60
CA GLY A 148 -1.82 16.47 8.48
C GLY A 148 -1.84 17.67 7.54
N ASP A 149 -0.93 17.72 6.55
CA ASP A 149 -0.84 18.84 5.61
C ASP A 149 -1.62 18.58 4.29
N GLY A 150 -2.28 17.43 4.16
CA GLY A 150 -3.08 17.01 3.00
C GLY A 150 -2.26 16.34 1.90
N GLN A 151 -0.98 16.10 2.11
CA GLN A 151 -0.11 15.39 1.18
C GLN A 151 0.32 14.06 1.79
N PHE A 152 0.61 13.09 0.93
CA PHE A 152 1.22 11.85 1.41
C PHE A 152 2.72 12.00 1.58
N GLU A 153 3.21 11.58 2.73
CA GLU A 153 4.59 11.21 2.97
C GLU A 153 4.79 9.75 2.67
N ILE A 154 6.05 9.34 2.56
CA ILE A 154 6.45 7.95 2.43
C ILE A 154 7.25 7.50 3.64
N VAL A 155 6.96 6.29 4.12
CA VAL A 155 7.81 5.60 5.10
C VAL A 155 8.52 4.46 4.40
N VAL A 156 9.85 4.53 4.38
CA VAL A 156 10.72 3.56 3.71
C VAL A 156 11.31 2.61 4.74
N LYS A 157 10.94 1.34 4.68
CA LYS A 157 11.62 0.27 5.40
C LYS A 157 12.98 0.01 4.74
N ARG A 158 14.04 -0.03 5.53
CA ARG A 158 15.39 -0.31 5.05
C ARG A 158 15.98 -1.50 5.79
N LEU A 159 16.54 -2.43 5.02
CA LEU A 159 17.08 -3.67 5.54
C LEU A 159 18.60 -3.61 5.64
N GLN A 160 19.13 -4.09 6.74
CA GLN A 160 20.58 -4.27 6.85
C GLN A 160 21.05 -5.21 5.75
N SER A 161 22.07 -4.80 5.04
CA SER A 161 22.69 -5.53 3.93
C SER A 161 24.20 -5.44 4.02
N VAL A 162 24.91 -6.36 3.38
CA VAL A 162 26.37 -6.44 3.42
C VAL A 162 26.94 -6.13 2.03
N LYS A 163 28.06 -5.42 1.98
CA LYS A 163 28.86 -5.27 0.76
C LYS A 163 29.89 -6.38 0.65
N ASP A 164 30.03 -6.95 -0.56
CA ASP A 164 31.12 -7.84 -0.89
C ASP A 164 32.47 -7.10 -0.99
N ALA A 165 33.55 -7.84 -1.20
CA ALA A 165 34.90 -7.27 -1.35
C ALA A 165 35.02 -6.32 -2.56
N SER A 166 34.11 -6.39 -3.52
CA SER A 166 34.04 -5.51 -4.70
C SER A 166 33.18 -4.26 -4.46
N GLY A 167 32.51 -4.17 -3.29
CA GLY A 167 31.62 -3.08 -2.92
C GLY A 167 30.18 -3.22 -3.40
N ASN A 168 29.81 -4.36 -4.02
CA ASN A 168 28.43 -4.63 -4.39
C ASN A 168 27.62 -5.03 -3.17
N VAL A 169 26.35 -4.58 -3.12
CA VAL A 169 25.42 -5.01 -2.09
C VAL A 169 25.06 -6.48 -2.35
N ILE A 170 25.34 -7.32 -1.34
CA ILE A 170 24.84 -8.69 -1.31
C ILE A 170 23.44 -8.64 -0.72
N SER A 171 22.50 -9.30 -1.38
CA SER A 171 21.09 -9.19 -1.05
C SER A 171 20.77 -9.47 0.42
N ASP A 172 19.71 -8.89 0.83
CA ASP A 172 19.02 -8.73 2.11
C ASP A 172 18.53 -10.02 2.81
N GLY A 173 19.34 -11.02 2.93
CA GLY A 173 19.01 -12.13 3.83
C GLY A 173 17.94 -13.11 3.35
N SER A 174 17.53 -13.11 2.10
CA SER A 174 16.68 -14.15 1.54
C SER A 174 17.45 -15.42 1.12
N GLY A 175 18.43 -15.85 1.90
CA GLY A 175 19.12 -17.12 1.67
C GLY A 175 20.54 -17.05 1.12
N ALA A 176 21.18 -15.90 1.12
CA ALA A 176 22.59 -15.79 0.78
C ALA A 176 23.46 -16.27 1.95
N SER A 177 24.56 -16.94 1.65
CA SER A 177 25.55 -17.39 2.61
C SER A 177 26.35 -16.20 3.17
N TYR A 178 25.78 -15.50 4.14
CA TYR A 178 26.49 -14.53 4.96
C TYR A 178 27.26 -15.24 6.06
N SER A 179 28.42 -14.71 6.44
CA SER A 179 28.98 -15.10 7.71
C SER A 179 28.08 -14.60 8.85
N GLN A 180 27.93 -15.34 9.91
CA GLN A 180 27.14 -14.97 11.09
C GLN A 180 27.49 -13.59 11.64
N GLN A 181 28.70 -13.11 11.40
CA GLN A 181 29.22 -11.84 11.89
C GLN A 181 28.84 -10.64 11.03
N ASP A 182 28.40 -10.85 9.79
CA ASP A 182 28.24 -9.81 8.80
C ASP A 182 26.78 -9.41 8.57
N CYS A 183 25.78 -10.16 9.06
CA CYS A 183 24.38 -9.87 8.85
C CYS A 183 23.57 -9.96 10.14
N LEU A 184 23.09 -8.84 10.60
CA LEU A 184 22.30 -8.72 11.83
C LEU A 184 20.80 -8.59 11.55
N TRP A 185 20.44 -8.39 10.27
CA TRP A 185 19.08 -8.33 9.75
C TRP A 185 18.18 -7.30 10.42
N ALA A 186 18.81 -6.31 11.05
CA ALA A 186 18.11 -5.20 11.65
C ALA A 186 17.36 -4.39 10.60
N VAL A 187 16.29 -3.77 11.03
CA VAL A 187 15.41 -2.94 10.20
C VAL A 187 15.44 -1.52 10.72
N ILE A 188 15.40 -0.56 9.81
CA ILE A 188 15.08 0.83 10.13
C ILE A 188 13.92 1.31 9.27
N TRP A 189 13.20 2.32 9.76
CA TRP A 189 12.15 3.02 9.01
C TRP A 189 12.51 4.50 8.97
N ASP A 190 12.52 5.04 7.76
CA ASP A 190 12.77 6.46 7.49
C ASP A 190 11.51 7.07 6.89
N ALA A 191 10.99 8.15 7.48
CA ALA A 191 9.88 8.92 6.91
C ALA A 191 10.41 10.10 6.11
N TYR A 192 9.87 10.31 4.92
CA TYR A 192 10.27 11.39 4.02
C TYR A 192 9.05 12.15 3.47
N LYS A 193 9.17 13.47 3.41
CA LYS A 193 8.32 14.27 2.53
C LYS A 193 8.68 14.04 1.07
N LEU A 194 7.74 14.31 0.17
CA LEU A 194 7.98 14.15 -1.27
C LEU A 194 9.04 15.10 -1.83
N ASP A 195 9.41 16.15 -1.11
CA ASP A 195 10.53 17.02 -1.45
C ASP A 195 11.92 16.46 -1.06
N GLY A 196 11.95 15.29 -0.42
CA GLY A 196 13.17 14.61 0.04
C GLY A 196 13.59 14.94 1.47
N THR A 197 12.82 15.73 2.19
CA THR A 197 13.09 16.03 3.60
C THR A 197 12.89 14.80 4.46
N LEU A 198 13.93 14.34 5.16
CA LEU A 198 13.81 13.32 6.20
C LEU A 198 13.08 13.92 7.40
N MET A 199 11.94 13.33 7.77
CA MET A 199 11.18 13.73 8.96
C MET A 199 11.76 13.09 10.22
N TRP A 200 11.93 11.78 10.19
CA TRP A 200 12.46 11.00 11.30
C TRP A 200 12.99 9.65 10.86
N ARG A 201 13.69 8.97 11.79
CA ARG A 201 14.17 7.60 11.67
C ARG A 201 13.85 6.81 12.93
N VAL A 202 13.28 5.62 12.77
CA VAL A 202 13.13 4.62 13.82
C VAL A 202 14.08 3.46 13.56
N LYS A 203 14.83 3.02 14.58
CA LYS A 203 15.73 1.85 14.52
C LYS A 203 15.08 0.69 15.25
N GLY A 204 14.79 -0.40 14.56
CA GLY A 204 13.97 -1.51 15.07
C GLY A 204 14.58 -2.29 16.24
N GLY A 205 15.86 -2.13 16.50
CA GLY A 205 16.53 -2.87 17.58
C GLY A 205 16.94 -4.29 17.19
N PRO A 206 17.69 -4.96 18.08
CA PRO A 206 18.27 -6.27 17.79
C PRO A 206 17.22 -7.39 17.68
N GLY A 207 16.03 -7.20 18.26
CA GLY A 207 14.95 -8.19 18.21
C GLY A 207 14.09 -8.10 16.96
N VAL A 208 14.13 -7.00 16.18
CA VAL A 208 13.40 -6.86 14.92
C VAL A 208 14.28 -7.37 13.78
N ILE A 209 14.24 -8.67 13.59
CA ILE A 209 14.98 -9.40 12.56
C ILE A 209 14.01 -9.93 11.48
N LEU A 210 14.52 -10.53 10.40
CA LEU A 210 13.74 -10.93 9.22
C LEU A 210 13.04 -9.75 8.54
N GLY A 211 13.84 -8.80 8.10
CA GLY A 211 13.38 -7.55 7.51
C GLY A 211 12.31 -7.69 6.44
N ASN A 212 12.42 -8.67 5.54
CA ASN A 212 11.43 -8.93 4.49
C ASN A 212 10.07 -9.45 5.03
N SER A 213 10.04 -9.97 6.26
CA SER A 213 8.80 -10.38 6.95
C SER A 213 8.35 -9.40 8.02
N SER A 214 9.02 -8.24 8.13
CA SER A 214 8.67 -7.17 9.07
C SER A 214 7.72 -6.19 8.42
N SER A 215 6.43 -6.56 8.35
CA SER A 215 5.36 -5.67 7.89
C SER A 215 5.20 -4.48 8.84
N PHE A 216 4.67 -3.39 8.33
CA PHE A 216 4.27 -2.21 9.09
C PHE A 216 3.04 -1.59 8.44
N ALA A 217 2.27 -0.84 9.21
CA ALA A 217 1.04 -0.22 8.75
C ALA A 217 1.10 1.30 9.00
N ILE A 218 0.53 2.06 8.07
CA ILE A 218 0.38 3.51 8.17
C ILE A 218 -1.09 3.83 7.98
N ALA A 219 -1.71 4.46 8.99
CA ALA A 219 -3.08 4.95 8.91
C ALA A 219 -3.32 5.97 10.04
N ASP A 220 -4.30 6.83 9.85
CA ASP A 220 -4.82 7.73 10.89
C ASP A 220 -5.72 6.90 11.82
N PHE A 221 -5.09 6.29 12.86
CA PHE A 221 -5.79 5.37 13.75
C PHE A 221 -6.70 6.07 14.74
N ASP A 222 -6.44 7.30 15.14
CA ASP A 222 -7.25 8.02 16.12
C ASP A 222 -8.15 9.12 15.53
N GLY A 223 -8.06 9.36 14.24
CA GLY A 223 -8.90 10.29 13.50
C GLY A 223 -8.51 11.76 13.72
N ASP A 224 -7.26 12.05 14.06
CA ASP A 224 -6.77 13.42 14.27
C ASP A 224 -6.33 14.12 12.98
N GLY A 225 -6.32 13.40 11.86
CA GLY A 225 -5.92 13.86 10.54
C GLY A 225 -4.44 13.65 10.24
N CYS A 226 -3.70 12.95 11.09
CA CYS A 226 -2.30 12.58 10.88
C CYS A 226 -2.16 11.07 11.01
N ALA A 227 -1.53 10.44 10.03
CA ALA A 227 -1.36 9.00 10.09
C ALA A 227 -0.24 8.61 11.05
N GLU A 228 -0.50 7.59 11.88
CA GLU A 228 0.49 6.92 12.70
C GLU A 228 1.11 5.74 11.95
N MET A 229 2.25 5.26 12.49
CA MET A 229 2.85 4.00 12.07
C MET A 229 2.70 2.95 13.17
N ALA A 230 2.20 1.77 12.81
CA ALA A 230 2.16 0.59 13.67
C ALA A 230 3.26 -0.39 13.27
N ILE A 231 4.15 -0.76 14.22
CA ILE A 231 5.28 -1.68 13.99
C ILE A 231 5.46 -2.64 15.14
N ARG A 232 6.09 -3.79 14.87
CA ARG A 232 6.65 -4.62 15.92
C ARG A 232 7.96 -4.02 16.42
N THR A 233 8.07 -3.87 17.75
CA THR A 233 9.26 -3.38 18.45
C THR A 233 9.79 -4.40 19.44
N CYS A 234 10.95 -4.12 19.99
CA CYS A 234 11.62 -4.92 21.04
C CYS A 234 12.48 -4.00 21.91
N GLU A 235 13.04 -4.54 22.95
CA GLU A 235 14.10 -3.85 23.71
C GLU A 235 15.23 -3.43 22.78
N GLY A 236 15.78 -2.23 23.00
CA GLY A 236 16.76 -1.60 22.12
C GLY A 236 16.21 -0.96 20.85
N THR A 237 14.87 -0.91 20.66
CA THR A 237 14.26 -0.06 19.62
C THR A 237 14.48 1.41 19.97
N VAL A 238 14.98 2.22 19.02
CA VAL A 238 15.20 3.66 19.18
C VAL A 238 14.27 4.43 18.28
N PHE A 239 13.46 5.31 18.87
CA PHE A 239 12.44 6.10 18.17
C PHE A 239 13.00 7.37 17.54
N GLY A 240 12.16 8.09 16.76
CA GLY A 240 12.54 9.30 16.03
C GLY A 240 13.00 10.45 16.92
N ASP A 241 12.54 10.53 18.15
CA ASP A 241 12.96 11.51 19.15
C ASP A 241 14.22 11.09 19.95
N GLY A 242 14.79 9.92 19.65
CA GLY A 242 15.96 9.36 20.30
C GLY A 242 15.66 8.59 21.60
N THR A 243 14.40 8.44 22.00
CA THR A 243 14.05 7.58 23.12
C THR A 243 14.23 6.11 22.75
N GLU A 244 14.55 5.25 23.73
CA GLU A 244 14.86 3.84 23.55
C GLU A 244 13.99 2.98 24.46
N ILE A 245 13.55 1.82 23.98
CA ILE A 245 12.94 0.79 24.84
C ILE A 245 14.05 0.14 25.67
N PRO A 246 14.08 0.35 26.99
CA PRO A 246 15.09 -0.24 27.86
C PRO A 246 14.86 -1.74 28.06
N ASP A 247 15.71 -2.38 28.88
CA ASP A 247 15.43 -3.69 29.47
C ASP A 247 14.12 -3.63 30.29
N THR A 248 13.08 -4.29 29.79
CA THR A 248 11.72 -4.22 30.33
C THR A 248 11.37 -5.38 31.25
N ASP A 249 12.09 -6.51 31.15
CA ASP A 249 11.87 -7.69 31.97
C ASP A 249 12.92 -7.84 33.12
N GLY A 250 13.95 -6.97 33.10
CA GLY A 250 14.93 -6.86 34.16
C GLY A 250 15.97 -8.00 34.16
N ASP A 251 16.15 -8.67 33.04
CA ASP A 251 17.10 -9.80 32.93
C ASP A 251 18.54 -9.34 32.59
N GLY A 252 18.74 -8.06 32.36
CA GLY A 252 20.02 -7.44 32.02
C GLY A 252 20.45 -7.58 30.59
N LYS A 253 19.53 -7.92 29.67
CA LYS A 253 19.74 -8.03 28.23
C LYS A 253 18.79 -7.19 27.48
N ILE A 254 19.20 -6.74 26.28
CA ILE A 254 18.37 -6.16 25.24
C ILE A 254 18.56 -6.87 23.89
N ASP A 255 19.55 -7.72 23.77
CA ASP A 255 19.89 -8.47 22.56
C ASP A 255 19.78 -9.97 22.82
N TYR A 256 18.74 -10.56 22.24
CA TYR A 256 18.43 -11.99 22.36
C TYR A 256 18.75 -12.76 21.07
N ARG A 257 19.47 -12.15 20.14
CA ARG A 257 19.83 -12.83 18.89
C ARG A 257 20.68 -14.05 19.18
N THR A 258 20.31 -15.17 18.58
CA THR A 258 21.05 -16.41 18.65
C THR A 258 21.72 -16.69 17.32
N TRP A 259 23.00 -17.08 17.41
CA TRP A 259 23.82 -17.40 16.25
C TRP A 259 23.99 -18.91 16.19
N GLY A 260 23.69 -19.51 15.05
CA GLY A 260 23.87 -20.93 14.84
C GLY A 260 22.78 -21.57 14.03
N ASN A 261 22.96 -22.83 13.69
CA ASN A 261 21.92 -23.61 13.01
C ASN A 261 20.92 -24.10 14.07
N LEU A 262 19.83 -23.37 14.26
CA LEU A 262 18.75 -23.74 15.18
C LEU A 262 17.79 -24.78 14.58
N ASN A 263 17.98 -25.12 13.30
CA ASN A 263 17.08 -26.03 12.60
C ASN A 263 17.83 -27.21 12.00
N SER A 264 17.70 -28.38 12.65
CA SER A 264 18.29 -29.64 12.18
C SER A 264 17.63 -30.15 10.89
N SER A 265 16.42 -29.70 10.56
CA SER A 265 15.67 -30.14 9.38
C SER A 265 16.04 -29.36 8.11
N HIS A 266 16.71 -28.22 8.25
CA HIS A 266 17.15 -27.38 7.14
C HIS A 266 18.62 -27.00 7.29
N PRO A 267 19.53 -27.97 7.19
CA PRO A 267 20.96 -27.72 7.30
C PRO A 267 21.41 -26.80 6.15
N GLY A 268 21.89 -25.62 6.48
CA GLY A 268 22.32 -24.58 5.51
C GLY A 268 21.59 -23.26 5.66
N TYR A 269 20.51 -23.20 6.39
CA TYR A 269 19.95 -21.95 6.89
C TYR A 269 20.71 -21.56 8.16
N LEU A 270 21.41 -20.47 8.12
CA LEU A 270 21.96 -19.83 9.30
C LEU A 270 20.80 -19.09 9.97
N ASP A 271 20.29 -19.71 11.04
CA ASP A 271 19.11 -19.19 11.73
C ASP A 271 19.53 -18.08 12.70
N HIS A 272 19.33 -16.86 12.29
CA HIS A 272 19.51 -15.66 13.11
C HIS A 272 18.14 -15.20 13.65
N TYR A 273 17.40 -16.12 14.25
CA TYR A 273 16.06 -15.80 14.75
C TYR A 273 16.10 -15.49 16.24
N ASN A 274 15.26 -14.56 16.64
CA ASN A 274 14.98 -14.34 18.05
C ASN A 274 14.09 -15.45 18.60
N SER A 275 14.68 -16.28 19.44
CA SER A 275 13.94 -17.32 20.16
C SER A 275 13.47 -16.87 21.54
N ALA A 276 13.86 -15.67 21.99
CA ALA A 276 13.58 -15.12 23.32
C ALA A 276 13.45 -13.58 23.25
N GLY A 277 13.19 -12.97 24.41
CA GLY A 277 13.06 -11.54 24.61
C GLY A 277 11.65 -11.00 24.36
N PRO A 278 11.32 -9.86 24.96
CA PRO A 278 10.02 -9.19 24.77
C PRO A 278 9.79 -8.72 23.34
N GLU A 279 8.55 -8.83 22.89
CA GLU A 279 8.07 -8.30 21.62
C GLU A 279 6.84 -7.44 21.88
N PHE A 280 6.79 -6.27 21.26
CA PHE A 280 5.70 -5.32 21.43
C PHE A 280 5.07 -4.94 20.07
N ILE A 281 3.82 -4.53 20.11
CA ILE A 281 3.22 -3.68 19.10
C ILE A 281 3.33 -2.24 19.60
N SER A 282 3.94 -1.35 18.81
CA SER A 282 4.05 0.07 19.13
C SER A 282 3.33 0.91 18.09
N ILE A 283 2.68 1.97 18.57
CA ILE A 283 2.10 3.05 17.77
C ILE A 283 3.07 4.22 17.80
N ILE A 284 3.42 4.74 16.62
CA ILE A 284 4.43 5.75 16.40
C ILE A 284 3.76 7.00 15.80
N ASP A 285 3.99 8.15 16.40
CA ASP A 285 3.54 9.45 15.92
C ASP A 285 4.09 9.77 14.53
N GLY A 286 3.22 10.03 13.58
CA GLY A 286 3.61 10.27 12.18
C GLY A 286 4.49 11.49 11.97
N LYS A 287 4.30 12.55 12.76
CA LYS A 287 5.07 13.80 12.64
C LYS A 287 6.50 13.67 13.13
N THR A 288 6.72 12.93 14.21
CA THR A 288 7.96 12.96 14.96
C THR A 288 8.70 11.64 15.04
N GLY A 289 8.04 10.52 14.70
CA GLY A 289 8.58 9.19 14.89
C GLY A 289 8.69 8.75 16.36
N ARG A 290 8.06 9.49 17.30
CA ARG A 290 8.03 9.19 18.73
C ARG A 290 7.04 8.07 19.02
N GLU A 291 7.34 7.20 19.96
CA GLU A 291 6.37 6.22 20.45
C GLU A 291 5.22 6.90 21.21
N LEU A 292 3.99 6.57 20.84
CA LEU A 292 2.78 7.00 21.52
C LEU A 292 2.31 5.99 22.56
N ALA A 293 2.34 4.72 22.20
CA ALA A 293 1.93 3.62 23.07
C ALA A 293 2.55 2.30 22.61
N ARG A 294 2.61 1.32 23.51
CA ARG A 294 2.91 -0.08 23.20
C ARG A 294 2.18 -1.03 24.11
N ASP A 295 1.99 -2.26 23.61
CA ASP A 295 1.52 -3.42 24.38
C ASP A 295 2.25 -4.68 23.87
N ASN A 296 2.07 -5.80 24.56
CA ASN A 296 2.69 -7.06 24.15
C ASN A 296 2.18 -7.52 22.78
N PHE A 297 3.12 -7.95 21.92
CA PHE A 297 2.76 -8.58 20.66
C PHE A 297 2.20 -9.99 20.90
N ILE A 298 1.58 -10.60 19.85
CA ILE A 298 1.15 -12.01 19.91
C ILE A 298 2.33 -12.88 20.38
N ASN A 299 2.12 -13.68 21.43
CA ASN A 299 3.16 -14.49 22.03
C ASN A 299 3.86 -15.37 20.99
N ARG A 300 5.20 -15.42 21.04
CA ARG A 300 6.03 -16.22 20.14
C ARG A 300 5.84 -17.72 20.33
N GLU A 301 5.50 -18.16 21.55
CA GLU A 301 5.40 -19.58 21.95
C GLU A 301 6.67 -20.36 21.62
N THR A 302 6.53 -21.63 21.24
CA THR A 302 7.63 -22.48 20.75
C THR A 302 7.66 -22.51 19.23
N SER A 303 8.79 -22.84 18.62
CA SER A 303 8.89 -22.93 17.17
C SER A 303 7.90 -23.90 16.55
N SER A 304 7.64 -25.04 17.21
CA SER A 304 6.71 -26.06 16.74
C SER A 304 5.24 -25.63 16.76
N SER A 305 4.87 -24.62 17.55
CA SER A 305 3.49 -24.11 17.60
C SER A 305 3.00 -23.58 16.24
N TRP A 306 3.92 -23.08 15.42
CA TRP A 306 3.60 -22.38 14.16
C TRP A 306 3.77 -23.25 12.91
N GLY A 307 4.01 -24.55 13.04
CA GLY A 307 4.00 -25.51 11.94
C GLY A 307 5.16 -26.49 11.92
N ASP A 308 6.36 -26.07 12.23
CA ASP A 308 7.55 -26.89 12.29
C ASP A 308 8.55 -26.34 13.35
N ASP A 309 9.63 -27.04 13.60
CA ASP A 309 10.66 -26.60 14.54
C ASP A 309 11.54 -25.46 14.01
N TYR A 310 11.03 -24.70 13.04
CA TYR A 310 11.76 -23.66 12.36
C TYR A 310 11.39 -22.29 12.90
N TRP A 311 12.29 -21.66 13.65
CA TRP A 311 12.04 -20.35 14.28
C TRP A 311 11.60 -19.24 13.32
N LYS A 312 11.91 -19.35 12.03
CA LYS A 312 11.38 -18.44 11.02
C LYS A 312 9.86 -18.33 11.08
N ARG A 313 9.16 -19.43 11.33
CA ARG A 313 7.71 -19.44 11.44
C ARG A 313 7.23 -18.61 12.62
N ALA A 314 7.89 -18.75 13.77
CA ALA A 314 7.60 -17.97 14.97
C ALA A 314 7.91 -16.48 14.81
N CYS A 315 8.96 -16.12 14.05
CA CYS A 315 9.36 -14.73 13.81
C CYS A 315 8.61 -14.08 12.65
N SER A 316 7.90 -14.84 11.81
CA SER A 316 7.09 -14.32 10.72
C SER A 316 5.75 -13.83 11.23
N PHE A 317 5.44 -12.58 10.99
CA PHE A 317 4.20 -11.94 11.45
C PHE A 317 3.63 -11.02 10.35
N ARG A 318 2.40 -10.57 10.56
CA ARG A 318 1.69 -9.62 9.70
C ARG A 318 1.25 -8.44 10.54
N ILE A 319 1.38 -7.25 10.02
CA ILE A 319 0.79 -6.03 10.55
C ILE A 319 0.06 -5.37 9.39
N GLY A 320 -1.21 -5.08 9.58
CA GLY A 320 -2.07 -4.47 8.59
C GLY A 320 -3.10 -3.55 9.22
N VAL A 321 -4.08 -3.16 8.43
CA VAL A 321 -5.12 -2.18 8.77
C VAL A 321 -6.50 -2.75 8.41
N GLY A 322 -7.52 -2.43 9.22
CA GLY A 322 -8.93 -2.70 8.92
C GLY A 322 -9.86 -1.82 9.75
N CYS A 323 -11.08 -1.60 9.29
CA CYS A 323 -12.11 -0.80 9.95
C CYS A 323 -13.21 -1.72 10.52
N PHE A 324 -13.21 -1.92 11.83
CA PHE A 324 -14.04 -2.95 12.50
C PHE A 324 -15.19 -2.38 13.32
N ASP A 325 -15.53 -1.12 13.19
CA ASP A 325 -16.68 -0.50 13.85
C ASP A 325 -17.28 0.66 13.06
N GLU A 326 -18.45 1.12 13.49
CA GLU A 326 -19.22 2.20 12.85
C GLU A 326 -18.52 3.57 12.87
N THR A 327 -17.39 3.72 13.56
CA THR A 327 -16.61 4.98 13.52
C THR A 327 -15.91 5.16 12.19
N GLY A 328 -15.66 4.05 11.44
CA GLY A 328 -14.87 4.03 10.23
C GLY A 328 -13.38 4.31 10.44
N LEU A 329 -12.93 4.42 11.71
CA LEU A 329 -11.52 4.62 12.01
C LEU A 329 -10.74 3.31 11.86
N PRO A 330 -9.53 3.35 11.29
CA PRO A 330 -8.69 2.18 11.17
C PRO A 330 -8.29 1.59 12.52
N SER A 331 -8.14 0.28 12.55
CA SER A 331 -7.55 -0.50 13.64
C SER A 331 -6.31 -1.23 13.11
N VAL A 332 -5.37 -1.53 14.00
CA VAL A 332 -4.19 -2.34 13.64
C VAL A 332 -4.58 -3.80 13.65
N VAL A 333 -4.24 -4.53 12.58
CA VAL A 333 -4.40 -5.97 12.47
C VAL A 333 -3.07 -6.65 12.68
N LEU A 334 -2.98 -7.57 13.62
CA LEU A 334 -1.80 -8.40 13.85
C LEU A 334 -2.10 -9.84 13.46
N GLY A 335 -1.16 -10.51 12.77
CA GLY A 335 -1.23 -11.93 12.46
C GLY A 335 0.06 -12.65 12.77
N ARG A 336 -0.01 -13.84 13.39
CA ARG A 336 1.12 -14.75 13.57
C ARG A 336 0.68 -16.19 13.27
N GLY A 337 1.56 -16.93 12.56
CA GLY A 337 1.31 -18.31 12.15
C GLY A 337 0.54 -18.43 10.84
N VAL A 338 0.98 -19.33 9.97
CA VAL A 338 0.40 -19.54 8.63
C VAL A 338 0.21 -21.01 8.30
N TYR A 339 1.10 -21.89 8.77
CA TYR A 339 1.16 -23.30 8.36
C TYR A 339 0.44 -24.26 9.30
N ALA A 340 0.17 -23.85 10.54
CA ALA A 340 -0.53 -24.67 11.56
C ALA A 340 -1.40 -23.77 12.43
N HIS A 341 -0.98 -23.52 13.67
CA HIS A 341 -1.60 -22.53 14.55
C HIS A 341 -1.58 -21.14 13.90
N SER A 342 -2.69 -20.42 13.98
CA SER A 342 -2.78 -19.04 13.53
C SER A 342 -3.51 -18.20 14.56
N VAL A 343 -2.99 -17.01 14.82
CA VAL A 343 -3.59 -16.01 15.71
C VAL A 343 -3.72 -14.71 14.95
N ILE A 344 -4.89 -14.07 15.03
CA ILE A 344 -5.16 -12.76 14.49
C ILE A 344 -5.73 -11.89 15.62
N GLU A 345 -5.24 -10.67 15.74
CA GLU A 345 -5.72 -9.70 16.72
C GLU A 345 -6.02 -8.37 16.03
N ALA A 346 -7.07 -7.67 16.48
CA ALA A 346 -7.29 -6.27 16.14
C ALA A 346 -7.05 -5.40 17.37
N TRP A 347 -6.44 -4.23 17.14
CA TRP A 347 -6.08 -3.28 18.17
C TRP A 347 -6.50 -1.88 17.77
N ASP A 348 -7.06 -1.13 18.73
CA ASP A 348 -7.48 0.25 18.55
C ASP A 348 -6.49 1.21 19.21
N TRP A 349 -6.10 2.23 18.49
CA TRP A 349 -5.47 3.41 19.05
C TRP A 349 -6.53 4.52 19.09
N ARG A 350 -7.05 4.83 20.26
CA ARG A 350 -8.12 5.81 20.45
C ARG A 350 -7.91 6.57 21.76
N ASP A 351 -8.15 7.88 21.75
CA ASP A 351 -8.09 8.72 22.95
C ASP A 351 -6.78 8.56 23.76
N GLY A 352 -5.65 8.34 23.08
CA GLY A 352 -4.34 8.12 23.68
C GLY A 352 -4.16 6.75 24.35
N GLN A 353 -4.98 5.77 24.01
CA GLN A 353 -4.91 4.41 24.55
C GLN A 353 -4.85 3.36 23.43
N LEU A 354 -3.93 2.41 23.59
CA LEU A 354 -3.84 1.22 22.74
C LEU A 354 -4.58 0.07 23.43
N THR A 355 -5.67 -0.40 22.81
CA THR A 355 -6.52 -1.44 23.39
C THR A 355 -6.77 -2.58 22.40
N LYS A 356 -6.68 -3.83 22.89
CA LYS A 356 -7.02 -4.99 22.07
C LYS A 356 -8.54 -5.04 21.90
N ARG A 357 -9.00 -4.95 20.65
CA ARG A 357 -10.43 -5.05 20.30
C ARG A 357 -10.91 -6.50 20.39
N TRP A 358 -10.24 -7.40 19.69
CA TRP A 358 -10.56 -8.82 19.70
C TRP A 358 -9.32 -9.68 19.36
N ARG A 359 -9.46 -10.99 19.63
CA ARG A 359 -8.46 -12.00 19.27
C ARG A 359 -9.17 -13.24 18.72
N PHE A 360 -8.78 -13.68 17.55
CA PHE A 360 -9.09 -14.98 16.97
C PHE A 360 -7.88 -15.90 17.14
N ASP A 361 -8.14 -17.15 17.58
CA ASP A 361 -7.09 -18.12 17.83
C ASP A 361 -7.57 -19.52 17.42
N THR A 362 -6.84 -20.18 16.50
CA THR A 362 -7.22 -21.51 16.01
C THR A 362 -7.06 -22.61 17.06
N ASN A 363 -6.39 -22.35 18.18
CA ASN A 363 -6.25 -23.29 19.29
C ASN A 363 -7.33 -23.14 20.39
N ASP A 364 -8.16 -22.12 20.31
CA ASP A 364 -9.24 -21.97 21.26
C ASP A 364 -10.41 -22.96 20.95
N LYS A 365 -11.40 -22.98 21.85
CA LYS A 365 -12.58 -23.88 21.72
C LYS A 365 -13.76 -23.23 21.00
N GLY A 366 -13.53 -22.07 20.34
CA GLY A 366 -14.56 -21.32 19.65
C GLY A 366 -15.14 -22.07 18.44
N THR A 367 -16.25 -21.52 17.97
CA THR A 367 -16.95 -21.98 16.76
C THR A 367 -17.21 -20.74 15.91
N GLY A 368 -16.85 -20.78 14.64
CA GLY A 368 -17.09 -19.71 13.68
C GLY A 368 -18.56 -19.54 13.29
N LYS A 369 -18.89 -18.46 12.62
CA LYS A 369 -20.24 -18.17 12.07
C LYS A 369 -20.66 -19.25 11.05
N ASP A 370 -19.71 -19.90 10.41
CA ASP A 370 -19.93 -21.05 9.52
C ASP A 370 -20.25 -22.37 10.27
N GLY A 371 -20.34 -22.35 11.58
CA GLY A 371 -20.62 -23.50 12.45
C GLY A 371 -19.43 -24.45 12.63
N LYS A 372 -18.25 -24.13 12.09
CA LYS A 372 -17.04 -24.97 12.22
C LYS A 372 -16.22 -24.54 13.43
N LYS A 373 -15.55 -25.50 14.07
CA LYS A 373 -14.66 -25.23 15.21
C LYS A 373 -13.44 -24.42 14.75
N HIS A 374 -12.94 -23.50 15.58
CA HIS A 374 -11.73 -22.70 15.30
C HIS A 374 -10.53 -23.58 14.95
N SER A 375 -10.38 -24.76 15.55
CA SER A 375 -9.30 -25.70 15.19
C SER A 375 -9.32 -26.13 13.70
N THR A 376 -10.44 -25.97 12.98
CA THR A 376 -10.51 -26.29 11.56
C THR A 376 -10.03 -25.15 10.67
N TYR A 377 -9.77 -24.00 11.23
CA TYR A 377 -9.14 -22.85 10.57
C TYR A 377 -7.61 -22.92 10.60
N ALA A 378 -7.03 -23.82 11.41
CA ALA A 378 -5.58 -24.06 11.40
C ALA A 378 -5.10 -24.51 10.01
N SER A 379 -3.87 -24.13 9.65
CA SER A 379 -3.23 -24.39 8.36
C SER A 379 -3.91 -23.73 7.14
N GLN A 380 -4.74 -22.71 7.37
CA GLN A 380 -5.42 -21.97 6.30
C GLN A 380 -4.75 -20.63 6.00
N GLY A 381 -3.81 -20.18 6.84
CA GLY A 381 -3.14 -18.87 6.70
C GLY A 381 -2.30 -18.75 5.43
N ASN A 382 -2.00 -17.51 5.04
CA ASN A 382 -1.20 -17.16 3.87
C ASN A 382 0.00 -16.27 4.25
N HIS A 383 0.92 -16.04 3.31
CA HIS A 383 2.05 -15.13 3.50
C HIS A 383 1.64 -13.65 3.54
N SER A 384 0.48 -13.32 3.04
CA SER A 384 -0.17 -12.00 3.15
C SER A 384 -1.55 -12.14 3.79
N LEU A 385 -2.18 -11.02 4.11
CA LEU A 385 -3.59 -10.94 4.44
C LEU A 385 -4.25 -9.83 3.60
N ASN A 386 -5.55 -9.94 3.40
CA ASN A 386 -6.35 -8.88 2.82
C ASN A 386 -7.44 -8.49 3.81
N VAL A 387 -7.86 -7.25 3.73
CA VAL A 387 -8.93 -6.71 4.56
C VAL A 387 -9.92 -6.00 3.64
N ALA A 388 -11.18 -6.28 3.81
CA ALA A 388 -12.30 -5.64 3.09
C ALA A 388 -13.62 -6.02 3.75
N ASP A 389 -14.67 -5.28 3.47
CA ASP A 389 -16.06 -5.64 3.77
C ASP A 389 -16.48 -6.83 2.86
N LEU A 390 -16.24 -8.06 3.35
CA LEU A 390 -16.45 -9.27 2.57
C LEU A 390 -17.91 -9.66 2.47
N ASP A 391 -18.69 -9.46 3.53
CA ASP A 391 -20.07 -9.90 3.62
C ASP A 391 -21.10 -8.80 3.33
N GLY A 392 -20.66 -7.56 3.22
CA GLY A 392 -21.48 -6.42 2.80
C GLY A 392 -22.24 -5.77 3.96
N ASP A 393 -21.75 -5.91 5.20
CA ASP A 393 -22.37 -5.31 6.38
C ASP A 393 -21.86 -3.90 6.71
N GLY A 394 -20.82 -3.44 5.99
CA GLY A 394 -20.20 -2.12 6.12
C GLY A 394 -19.00 -2.09 7.06
N LEU A 395 -18.57 -3.23 7.60
CA LEU A 395 -17.40 -3.40 8.43
C LEU A 395 -16.41 -4.36 7.76
N ASP A 396 -15.14 -4.29 8.12
CA ASP A 396 -14.12 -5.10 7.47
C ASP A 396 -13.95 -6.48 8.09
N GLU A 397 -13.69 -7.48 7.26
CA GLU A 397 -13.21 -8.80 7.63
C GLU A 397 -11.74 -8.96 7.29
N VAL A 398 -11.06 -9.78 8.08
CA VAL A 398 -9.68 -10.19 7.80
C VAL A 398 -9.67 -11.51 7.05
N MET A 399 -9.38 -11.46 5.74
CA MET A 399 -9.13 -12.67 4.96
C MET A 399 -7.68 -13.09 5.10
N TYR A 400 -7.45 -14.25 5.69
CA TYR A 400 -6.11 -14.78 5.91
C TYR A 400 -5.94 -16.13 5.17
N GLY A 401 -5.64 -16.03 3.88
CA GLY A 401 -5.53 -17.18 3.00
C GLY A 401 -6.87 -17.87 2.73
N SER A 402 -7.00 -19.12 3.12
CA SER A 402 -8.21 -19.93 2.90
C SER A 402 -9.27 -19.79 4.01
N MET A 403 -9.18 -18.74 4.83
CA MET A 403 -10.13 -18.41 5.90
C MET A 403 -10.39 -16.92 5.98
N ALA A 404 -11.52 -16.53 6.55
CA ALA A 404 -11.84 -15.17 6.97
C ALA A 404 -12.26 -15.12 8.44
N VAL A 405 -11.90 -14.01 9.08
CA VAL A 405 -12.30 -13.65 10.44
C VAL A 405 -13.11 -12.36 10.36
N ASP A 406 -14.28 -12.38 10.94
CA ASP A 406 -15.25 -11.31 10.93
C ASP A 406 -14.81 -10.13 11.81
N HIS A 407 -15.40 -8.96 11.60
CA HIS A 407 -15.13 -7.71 12.33
C HIS A 407 -15.22 -7.83 13.86
N ASP A 408 -15.93 -8.84 14.37
CA ASP A 408 -16.08 -9.14 15.80
C ASP A 408 -15.06 -10.16 16.35
N GLY A 409 -14.12 -10.63 15.50
CA GLY A 409 -13.10 -11.60 15.89
C GLY A 409 -13.57 -13.06 15.87
N ILE A 410 -14.75 -13.35 15.34
CA ILE A 410 -15.27 -14.70 15.16
C ILE A 410 -14.91 -15.18 13.74
N GLY A 411 -14.50 -16.44 13.59
CA GLY A 411 -14.26 -16.99 12.26
C GLY A 411 -15.50 -16.88 11.36
N LEU A 412 -15.40 -16.20 10.24
CA LEU A 412 -16.53 -16.03 9.31
C LEU A 412 -16.75 -17.32 8.50
N TRP A 413 -15.71 -17.75 7.82
CA TRP A 413 -15.70 -19.00 7.05
C TRP A 413 -14.28 -19.56 6.87
N ASN A 414 -14.17 -20.85 6.54
CA ASN A 414 -12.95 -21.44 6.01
C ASN A 414 -13.23 -22.42 4.89
N THR A 415 -12.45 -22.36 3.83
CA THR A 415 -12.61 -23.22 2.64
C THR A 415 -11.98 -24.59 2.79
N ARG A 416 -11.06 -24.76 3.75
CA ARG A 416 -10.24 -25.96 3.96
C ARG A 416 -9.34 -26.32 2.78
N LEU A 417 -8.99 -25.37 1.93
CA LEU A 417 -8.10 -25.62 0.80
C LEU A 417 -6.61 -25.53 1.22
N GLY A 418 -6.33 -25.02 2.41
CA GLY A 418 -4.98 -24.98 2.97
C GLY A 418 -4.21 -23.69 2.68
N HIS A 419 -2.92 -23.73 2.94
CA HIS A 419 -1.99 -22.62 2.80
C HIS A 419 -1.73 -22.25 1.33
N GLY A 420 -1.39 -20.98 1.09
CA GLY A 420 -0.96 -20.45 -0.21
C GLY A 420 -0.17 -19.16 -0.12
N ASP A 421 0.33 -18.67 -1.24
CA ASP A 421 1.24 -17.51 -1.33
C ASP A 421 0.55 -16.18 -1.68
N ALA A 422 -0.42 -16.21 -2.59
CA ALA A 422 -1.09 -15.02 -3.08
C ALA A 422 -2.61 -15.14 -2.97
N ASN A 423 -3.24 -14.04 -2.58
CA ASN A 423 -4.69 -13.92 -2.51
C ASN A 423 -5.13 -12.49 -2.85
N HIS A 424 -6.24 -12.38 -3.53
CA HIS A 424 -6.79 -11.14 -4.06
C HIS A 424 -8.25 -11.03 -3.67
N VAL A 425 -8.67 -9.85 -3.24
CA VAL A 425 -10.07 -9.51 -2.98
C VAL A 425 -10.42 -8.28 -3.80
N GLY A 426 -11.58 -8.29 -4.42
CA GLY A 426 -12.09 -7.17 -5.20
C GLY A 426 -13.32 -7.53 -6.00
N LYS A 427 -13.83 -6.58 -6.76
CA LYS A 427 -14.95 -6.75 -7.69
C LYS A 427 -14.45 -7.25 -9.04
N PHE A 428 -14.33 -8.56 -9.21
CA PHE A 428 -13.80 -9.18 -10.43
C PHE A 428 -14.87 -9.61 -11.43
N LEU A 429 -16.06 -9.94 -10.93
CA LEU A 429 -17.20 -10.39 -11.72
C LEU A 429 -18.26 -9.29 -11.72
N PRO A 430 -18.40 -8.47 -12.79
CA PRO A 430 -19.29 -7.32 -12.78
C PRO A 430 -20.75 -7.67 -12.50
N GLU A 431 -21.24 -8.78 -13.05
CA GLU A 431 -22.64 -9.22 -12.93
C GLU A 431 -22.95 -9.95 -11.59
N ARG A 432 -21.93 -10.27 -10.77
CA ARG A 432 -22.12 -10.96 -9.49
C ARG A 432 -22.13 -9.96 -8.35
N GLU A 433 -23.13 -10.01 -7.48
CA GLU A 433 -23.19 -9.20 -6.28
C GLU A 433 -22.03 -9.49 -5.31
N GLY A 434 -21.56 -8.48 -4.56
CA GLY A 434 -20.48 -8.59 -3.59
C GLY A 434 -19.10 -8.73 -4.23
N LEU A 435 -18.09 -8.91 -3.36
CA LEU A 435 -16.70 -9.11 -3.73
C LEU A 435 -16.39 -10.59 -4.03
N GLN A 436 -15.29 -10.82 -4.72
CA GLN A 436 -14.76 -12.15 -4.97
C GLN A 436 -13.36 -12.27 -4.40
N MET A 437 -12.99 -13.49 -4.01
CA MET A 437 -11.65 -13.86 -3.59
C MET A 437 -11.03 -14.80 -4.62
N PHE A 438 -9.81 -14.47 -5.08
CA PHE A 438 -9.00 -15.35 -5.93
C PHE A 438 -7.67 -15.63 -5.27
N HIS A 439 -7.28 -16.92 -5.17
CA HIS A 439 -6.03 -17.28 -4.53
C HIS A 439 -5.35 -18.49 -5.18
N CYS A 440 -4.04 -18.62 -4.96
CA CYS A 440 -3.27 -19.82 -5.27
C CYS A 440 -2.91 -20.61 -4.00
N LEU A 441 -2.63 -21.89 -4.16
CA LEU A 441 -2.50 -22.87 -3.09
C LEU A 441 -1.19 -23.66 -3.23
N GLU A 442 -0.54 -23.96 -2.12
CA GLU A 442 0.71 -24.72 -2.06
C GLU A 442 0.51 -26.15 -1.55
N THR A 443 -0.70 -26.50 -1.16
CA THR A 443 -1.00 -27.82 -0.58
C THR A 443 -2.14 -28.49 -1.31
N GLY A 444 -2.02 -29.81 -1.47
CA GLY A 444 -3.04 -30.60 -2.18
C GLY A 444 -3.03 -30.38 -3.69
N LYS A 445 -4.15 -30.70 -4.32
CA LYS A 445 -4.28 -30.68 -5.79
C LYS A 445 -4.82 -29.37 -6.35
N THR A 446 -5.55 -28.61 -5.57
CA THR A 446 -6.10 -27.34 -6.05
C THR A 446 -4.98 -26.34 -6.24
N MET A 447 -4.82 -25.84 -7.47
CA MET A 447 -3.81 -24.85 -7.82
C MET A 447 -4.30 -23.44 -7.52
N VAL A 448 -5.50 -23.12 -8.03
CA VAL A 448 -6.17 -21.83 -7.84
C VAL A 448 -7.67 -22.02 -7.68
N ALA A 449 -8.29 -21.10 -6.95
CA ALA A 449 -9.74 -21.09 -6.76
C ALA A 449 -10.28 -19.66 -6.72
N LEU A 450 -11.45 -19.47 -7.31
CA LEU A 450 -12.26 -18.26 -7.20
C LEU A 450 -13.46 -18.54 -6.31
N HIS A 451 -13.69 -17.64 -5.35
CA HIS A 451 -14.74 -17.76 -4.34
C HIS A 451 -15.64 -16.54 -4.30
N ASP A 452 -16.84 -16.73 -3.83
CA ASP A 452 -17.64 -15.65 -3.28
C ASP A 452 -17.02 -15.24 -1.94
N ALA A 453 -16.70 -13.94 -1.77
CA ALA A 453 -16.00 -13.48 -0.58
C ALA A 453 -16.88 -13.53 0.68
N ARG A 454 -18.22 -13.46 0.52
CA ARG A 454 -19.19 -13.41 1.64
C ARG A 454 -19.22 -14.68 2.48
N ASP A 455 -19.07 -15.84 1.83
CA ASP A 455 -19.26 -17.14 2.49
C ASP A 455 -18.15 -18.17 2.18
N GLY A 456 -17.15 -17.78 1.37
CA GLY A 456 -16.06 -18.65 0.95
C GLY A 456 -16.46 -19.74 -0.04
N SER A 457 -17.69 -19.72 -0.58
CA SER A 457 -18.17 -20.75 -1.52
C SER A 457 -17.39 -20.69 -2.84
N VAL A 458 -17.01 -21.85 -3.35
CA VAL A 458 -16.23 -21.97 -4.60
C VAL A 458 -17.11 -21.65 -5.80
N ILE A 459 -16.73 -20.63 -6.58
CA ILE A 459 -17.35 -20.31 -7.88
C ILE A 459 -16.78 -21.27 -8.93
N TRP A 460 -15.46 -21.35 -9.01
CA TRP A 460 -14.74 -22.34 -9.80
C TRP A 460 -13.32 -22.54 -9.24
N LYS A 461 -12.67 -23.67 -9.61
CA LYS A 461 -11.29 -23.96 -9.25
C LYS A 461 -10.57 -24.74 -10.34
N LYS A 462 -9.24 -24.75 -10.28
CA LYS A 462 -8.37 -25.58 -11.14
C LYS A 462 -7.56 -26.52 -10.28
N ASP A 463 -7.59 -27.78 -10.61
CA ASP A 463 -6.84 -28.82 -9.92
C ASP A 463 -5.69 -29.36 -10.79
N ALA A 464 -4.54 -29.62 -10.18
CA ALA A 464 -3.43 -30.35 -10.76
C ALA A 464 -3.70 -31.89 -10.71
N THR A 465 -2.91 -32.64 -11.44
CA THR A 465 -2.99 -34.13 -11.42
C THR A 465 -2.37 -34.74 -10.15
N SER A 466 -1.46 -34.00 -9.51
CA SER A 466 -0.79 -34.38 -8.25
C SER A 466 -0.77 -33.17 -7.31
N ASP A 467 -0.27 -33.36 -6.11
CA ASP A 467 -0.02 -32.25 -5.19
C ASP A 467 0.89 -31.22 -5.87
N ASN A 468 0.62 -29.95 -5.60
CA ASN A 468 1.29 -28.83 -6.23
C ASN A 468 1.73 -27.80 -5.20
N ASP A 469 2.59 -26.90 -5.66
CA ASP A 469 3.03 -25.71 -4.97
C ASP A 469 2.89 -24.55 -5.97
N MET A 470 1.74 -23.84 -5.89
CA MET A 470 1.42 -22.73 -6.78
C MET A 470 1.72 -21.41 -6.08
N GLY A 471 2.96 -20.98 -6.20
CA GLY A 471 3.44 -19.77 -5.50
C GLY A 471 2.95 -18.44 -6.08
N ARG A 472 2.16 -18.42 -7.17
CA ARG A 472 1.71 -17.18 -7.82
C ARG A 472 0.41 -17.33 -8.57
N CYS A 473 -0.45 -16.33 -8.41
CA CYS A 473 -1.62 -16.08 -9.24
C CYS A 473 -1.90 -14.58 -9.32
N LEU A 474 -2.72 -14.16 -10.27
CA LEU A 474 -3.08 -12.76 -10.45
C LEU A 474 -4.45 -12.65 -11.12
N VAL A 475 -5.14 -11.55 -10.88
CA VAL A 475 -6.43 -11.20 -11.47
C VAL A 475 -6.45 -9.75 -11.95
N GLY A 476 -7.14 -9.49 -13.03
CA GLY A 476 -7.37 -8.16 -13.60
C GLY A 476 -8.05 -8.27 -14.96
N ASP A 477 -8.59 -7.17 -15.46
CA ASP A 477 -9.02 -7.05 -16.84
C ASP A 477 -7.79 -6.81 -17.73
N PHE A 478 -7.37 -7.80 -18.51
CA PHE A 478 -6.19 -7.73 -19.35
C PHE A 478 -6.52 -7.71 -20.86
N PHE A 479 -7.70 -8.16 -21.25
CA PHE A 479 -8.08 -8.36 -22.64
C PHE A 479 -9.48 -7.83 -22.93
N PRO A 480 -9.60 -6.69 -23.66
CA PRO A 480 -10.89 -6.08 -23.97
C PRO A 480 -11.90 -6.98 -24.71
N GLU A 481 -11.46 -8.10 -25.27
CA GLU A 481 -12.32 -9.06 -25.96
C GLU A 481 -13.05 -10.04 -25.03
N TYR A 482 -12.68 -10.10 -23.75
CA TYR A 482 -13.33 -10.94 -22.75
C TYR A 482 -14.05 -10.08 -21.72
N PRO A 483 -15.31 -10.35 -21.38
CA PRO A 483 -16.00 -9.57 -20.36
C PRO A 483 -15.53 -9.93 -18.94
N GLY A 484 -15.47 -8.94 -18.07
CA GLY A 484 -15.02 -9.08 -16.69
C GLY A 484 -13.49 -9.20 -16.58
N CYS A 485 -13.01 -9.67 -15.43
CA CYS A 485 -11.59 -9.92 -15.23
C CYS A 485 -11.15 -11.28 -15.74
N GLU A 486 -9.89 -11.37 -16.19
CA GLU A 486 -9.18 -12.63 -16.38
C GLU A 486 -8.35 -12.97 -15.15
N PHE A 487 -8.18 -14.27 -14.97
CA PHE A 487 -7.45 -14.89 -13.88
C PHE A 487 -6.32 -15.73 -14.45
N PHE A 488 -5.19 -15.81 -13.77
CA PHE A 488 -4.15 -16.75 -14.18
C PHE A 488 -3.23 -17.14 -13.03
N TYR A 489 -2.51 -18.23 -13.21
CA TYR A 489 -1.46 -18.69 -12.32
C TYR A 489 -0.14 -18.86 -13.09
N TYR A 490 0.94 -18.93 -12.37
CA TYR A 490 2.28 -19.00 -12.95
C TYR A 490 2.38 -20.13 -14.00
N GLN A 491 2.78 -19.78 -15.21
CA GLN A 491 2.90 -20.64 -16.39
C GLN A 491 1.57 -21.27 -16.90
N GLY A 492 0.42 -20.84 -16.38
CA GLY A 492 -0.89 -21.25 -16.85
C GLY A 492 -1.39 -20.44 -18.06
N ASN A 493 -2.55 -20.79 -18.55
CA ASN A 493 -3.32 -19.96 -19.48
C ASN A 493 -4.13 -18.92 -18.71
N TYR A 494 -4.45 -17.79 -19.38
CA TYR A 494 -5.47 -16.89 -18.83
C TYR A 494 -6.83 -17.62 -18.79
N ILE A 495 -7.54 -17.42 -17.70
CA ILE A 495 -8.85 -18.03 -17.39
C ILE A 495 -9.88 -16.91 -17.38
N LYS A 496 -10.97 -17.09 -18.12
CA LYS A 496 -12.08 -16.13 -18.15
C LYS A 496 -12.91 -16.20 -16.86
N GLN A 497 -13.79 -15.23 -16.66
CA GLN A 497 -14.65 -15.13 -15.48
C GLN A 497 -15.51 -16.38 -15.20
N ASP A 498 -15.84 -17.17 -16.23
CA ASP A 498 -16.60 -18.41 -16.12
C ASP A 498 -15.75 -19.65 -15.79
N GLY A 499 -14.45 -19.49 -15.59
CA GLY A 499 -13.50 -20.56 -15.34
C GLY A 499 -12.99 -21.27 -16.60
N THR A 500 -13.39 -20.86 -17.82
CA THR A 500 -12.84 -21.45 -19.05
C THR A 500 -11.50 -20.83 -19.41
N GLU A 501 -10.56 -21.67 -19.85
CA GLU A 501 -9.23 -21.20 -20.25
C GLU A 501 -9.24 -20.57 -21.65
N THR A 502 -8.44 -19.54 -21.82
CA THR A 502 -8.09 -18.99 -23.14
C THR A 502 -6.95 -19.81 -23.77
N ASN A 503 -6.61 -19.50 -25.02
CA ASN A 503 -5.40 -20.04 -25.68
C ASN A 503 -4.15 -19.19 -25.44
N ILE A 504 -4.25 -18.16 -24.60
CA ILE A 504 -3.15 -17.22 -24.29
C ILE A 504 -2.46 -17.72 -23.02
N ASN A 505 -1.16 -18.01 -23.14
CA ASN A 505 -0.37 -18.60 -22.07
C ASN A 505 0.60 -17.60 -21.47
N THR A 506 0.80 -17.66 -20.16
CA THR A 506 1.74 -16.79 -19.42
C THR A 506 3.18 -17.32 -19.47
N LYS A 507 3.46 -18.45 -20.13
CA LYS A 507 4.79 -19.06 -20.19
C LYS A 507 5.79 -18.14 -20.88
N GLY A 508 6.84 -17.79 -20.16
CA GLY A 508 7.88 -16.86 -20.66
C GLY A 508 7.68 -15.41 -20.23
N GLN A 509 6.59 -15.08 -19.56
CA GLN A 509 6.47 -13.84 -18.81
C GLN A 509 7.34 -13.97 -17.54
N LYS A 510 8.38 -13.16 -17.44
CA LYS A 510 9.25 -13.14 -16.25
C LYS A 510 8.49 -12.48 -15.11
N GLY A 511 8.41 -13.15 -13.97
CA GLY A 511 7.74 -12.60 -12.79
C GLY A 511 6.23 -12.33 -12.93
N GLY A 512 5.65 -12.67 -14.07
CA GLY A 512 4.37 -12.20 -14.61
C GLY A 512 3.09 -12.49 -13.82
N CYS A 513 3.18 -12.97 -12.59
CA CYS A 513 2.04 -13.07 -11.68
C CYS A 513 2.26 -12.21 -10.42
N GLY A 514 3.09 -11.19 -10.51
CA GLY A 514 3.40 -10.33 -9.37
C GLY A 514 2.30 -9.32 -9.09
N MET A 515 2.17 -8.36 -9.97
CA MET A 515 1.32 -7.18 -9.79
C MET A 515 0.62 -6.79 -11.09
N ALA A 516 -0.60 -6.28 -10.96
CA ALA A 516 -1.39 -5.66 -12.03
C ALA A 516 -1.64 -4.18 -11.73
N ILE A 517 -1.52 -3.32 -12.74
CA ILE A 517 -1.52 -1.87 -12.57
C ILE A 517 -2.36 -1.18 -13.66
N TRP A 518 -3.00 -0.07 -13.35
CA TRP A 518 -3.52 0.89 -14.32
C TRP A 518 -2.49 1.99 -14.59
N PHE A 519 -1.78 1.91 -15.70
CA PHE A 519 -0.69 2.85 -16.01
C PHE A 519 -0.85 3.58 -17.34
N ASP A 520 -1.29 2.91 -18.40
CA ASP A 520 -1.24 3.45 -19.75
C ASP A 520 -2.45 4.31 -20.17
N GLY A 521 -3.45 4.45 -19.30
CA GLY A 521 -4.66 5.23 -19.55
C GLY A 521 -5.79 4.46 -20.24
N ASN A 522 -5.60 3.18 -20.55
CA ASN A 522 -6.67 2.24 -20.89
C ASN A 522 -7.28 1.65 -19.62
N LEU A 523 -8.51 1.14 -19.70
CA LEU A 523 -9.16 0.48 -18.55
C LEU A 523 -8.62 -0.94 -18.30
N SER A 524 -8.04 -1.60 -19.31
CA SER A 524 -7.33 -2.86 -19.11
C SER A 524 -6.05 -2.64 -18.30
N ARG A 525 -5.78 -3.53 -17.36
CA ARG A 525 -4.58 -3.49 -16.53
C ARG A 525 -3.34 -3.97 -17.27
N GLN A 526 -2.20 -3.47 -16.87
CA GLN A 526 -0.90 -3.94 -17.29
C GLN A 526 -0.25 -4.78 -16.17
N LEU A 527 0.76 -5.58 -16.52
CA LEU A 527 1.57 -6.35 -15.59
C LEU A 527 2.85 -5.57 -15.24
N ILE A 528 3.19 -5.55 -13.96
CA ILE A 528 4.53 -5.19 -13.52
C ILE A 528 5.36 -6.47 -13.53
N GLU A 529 6.36 -6.52 -14.42
CA GLU A 529 7.28 -7.64 -14.60
C GLU A 529 8.71 -7.18 -14.31
N ASP A 530 9.22 -7.50 -13.12
CA ASP A 530 10.51 -6.98 -12.66
C ASP A 530 10.49 -5.43 -12.70
N ASN A 531 11.31 -4.83 -13.54
CA ASN A 531 11.40 -3.38 -13.72
C ASN A 531 10.90 -2.92 -15.11
N ILE A 532 9.86 -3.57 -15.61
CA ILE A 532 9.08 -3.15 -16.78
C ILE A 532 7.58 -3.19 -16.47
N ILE A 533 6.81 -2.39 -17.22
CA ILE A 533 5.35 -2.53 -17.29
C ILE A 533 4.99 -3.02 -18.69
N GLN A 534 4.10 -4.00 -18.75
CA GLN A 534 3.70 -4.62 -19.99
C GLN A 534 2.19 -4.91 -20.03
N SER A 535 1.53 -4.45 -21.07
CA SER A 535 0.18 -4.92 -21.40
C SER A 535 0.27 -6.30 -22.03
N PRO A 536 -0.47 -7.31 -21.52
CA PRO A 536 -0.54 -8.61 -22.18
C PRO A 536 -1.09 -8.52 -23.61
N LYS A 537 -1.94 -7.53 -23.89
CA LYS A 537 -2.56 -7.29 -25.17
C LYS A 537 -1.71 -6.44 -26.13
N TYR A 538 -1.16 -5.33 -25.61
CA TYR A 538 -0.58 -4.28 -26.45
C TYR A 538 0.94 -4.20 -26.38
N GLY A 539 1.59 -5.02 -25.55
CA GLY A 539 3.03 -5.07 -25.41
C GLY A 539 3.59 -4.10 -24.37
N ARG A 540 4.89 -3.81 -24.46
CA ARG A 540 5.60 -3.04 -23.44
C ARG A 540 5.09 -1.60 -23.35
N THR A 541 4.74 -1.19 -22.14
CA THR A 541 4.23 0.14 -21.80
C THR A 541 5.32 1.00 -21.18
N PHE A 542 6.19 0.43 -20.32
CA PHE A 542 7.26 1.19 -19.68
C PHE A 542 8.49 0.31 -19.42
N THR A 543 9.67 0.93 -19.48
CA THR A 543 10.96 0.30 -19.21
C THR A 543 11.67 1.05 -18.09
N MET A 544 11.37 0.69 -16.83
CA MET A 544 11.86 1.38 -15.64
C MET A 544 13.38 1.23 -15.46
N TYR A 545 13.99 0.08 -15.81
CA TYR A 545 15.43 -0.13 -15.69
C TYR A 545 16.27 0.88 -16.49
N ARG A 546 15.69 1.59 -17.46
CA ARG A 546 16.37 2.68 -18.17
C ARG A 546 16.67 3.89 -17.28
N TYR A 547 16.05 3.94 -16.11
CA TYR A 547 16.24 4.99 -15.09
C TYR A 547 17.08 4.50 -13.92
N SER A 548 17.80 3.38 -14.08
CA SER A 548 18.67 2.76 -13.07
C SER A 548 17.92 2.29 -11.83
N GLU A 549 16.75 1.69 -12.06
CA GLU A 549 15.87 1.20 -10.99
C GLU A 549 15.93 -0.32 -10.85
N THR A 550 15.56 -0.80 -9.66
CA THR A 550 15.44 -2.22 -9.38
C THR A 550 14.18 -2.51 -8.55
N PHE A 551 13.73 -3.73 -8.62
CA PHE A 551 12.68 -4.26 -7.76
C PHE A 551 13.25 -4.69 -6.40
N ILE A 552 12.36 -4.85 -5.42
CA ILE A 552 12.65 -5.51 -4.15
C ILE A 552 12.22 -6.98 -4.21
N ASN A 553 12.49 -7.77 -3.18
CA ASN A 553 12.05 -9.15 -3.07
C ASN A 553 12.34 -9.99 -4.31
N GLY A 554 13.62 -10.35 -4.52
CA GLY A 554 14.14 -10.97 -5.76
C GLY A 554 13.43 -12.23 -6.26
N THR A 555 12.70 -12.96 -5.43
CA THR A 555 11.93 -14.13 -5.87
C THR A 555 10.56 -13.76 -6.44
N LYS A 556 10.05 -12.60 -6.07
CA LYS A 556 8.70 -12.12 -6.41
C LYS A 556 8.72 -10.89 -7.32
N SER A 557 9.86 -10.20 -7.39
CA SER A 557 10.09 -9.04 -8.27
C SER A 557 9.07 -7.91 -8.07
N ASN A 558 8.81 -7.56 -6.79
CA ASN A 558 7.86 -6.54 -6.43
C ASN A 558 8.45 -5.13 -6.49
N PRO A 559 7.67 -4.08 -6.78
CA PRO A 559 8.04 -2.71 -6.44
C PRO A 559 8.12 -2.53 -4.91
N SER A 560 8.68 -1.41 -4.45
CA SER A 560 8.65 -1.06 -3.03
C SER A 560 7.23 -0.75 -2.56
N TRP A 561 6.42 -0.19 -3.43
CA TRP A 561 5.00 0.04 -3.29
C TRP A 561 4.40 0.52 -4.62
N TYR A 562 3.11 0.38 -4.84
CA TYR A 562 2.39 1.06 -5.91
C TYR A 562 0.92 1.29 -5.54
N GLY A 563 0.33 2.30 -6.16
CA GLY A 563 -1.07 2.70 -5.99
C GLY A 563 -1.32 4.10 -6.51
N ASP A 564 -2.57 4.53 -6.48
CA ASP A 564 -3.02 5.84 -6.96
C ASP A 564 -2.73 6.94 -5.92
N ILE A 565 -1.45 7.35 -5.81
CA ILE A 565 -1.01 8.43 -4.90
C ILE A 565 -1.51 9.78 -5.40
N LEU A 566 -1.41 10.02 -6.71
CA LEU A 566 -1.73 11.32 -7.32
C LEU A 566 -3.23 11.53 -7.51
N GLY A 567 -4.00 10.46 -7.59
CA GLY A 567 -5.46 10.51 -7.58
C GLY A 567 -6.09 10.81 -8.94
N ASP A 568 -5.39 10.53 -10.02
CA ASP A 568 -5.93 10.62 -11.37
C ASP A 568 -6.48 9.27 -11.89
N TRP A 569 -6.72 8.31 -10.99
CA TRP A 569 -7.13 6.91 -11.10
C TRP A 569 -6.05 5.98 -11.67
N ARG A 570 -4.96 6.49 -12.18
CA ARG A 570 -3.82 5.69 -12.63
C ARG A 570 -2.79 5.61 -11.52
N GLU A 571 -2.14 4.47 -11.45
CA GLU A 571 -1.31 4.12 -10.29
C GLU A 571 0.15 4.53 -10.53
N GLU A 572 0.78 5.05 -9.49
CA GLU A 572 2.21 5.31 -9.42
C GLU A 572 2.95 4.09 -8.92
N ILE A 573 4.24 3.98 -9.30
CA ILE A 573 5.14 2.92 -8.85
C ILE A 573 6.31 3.52 -8.10
N ILE A 574 6.59 3.00 -6.93
CA ILE A 574 7.74 3.36 -6.12
C ILE A 574 8.82 2.29 -6.25
N LEU A 575 10.00 2.69 -6.73
CA LEU A 575 11.17 1.81 -6.88
C LEU A 575 12.43 2.49 -6.35
N PRO A 576 13.34 1.74 -5.70
CA PRO A 576 14.65 2.26 -5.34
C PRO A 576 15.60 2.27 -6.53
N ASP A 577 16.67 3.04 -6.45
CA ASP A 577 17.78 2.94 -7.38
C ASP A 577 18.37 1.51 -7.41
N ASN A 578 19.14 1.17 -8.45
CA ASN A 578 19.68 -0.17 -8.62
C ASN A 578 20.63 -0.64 -7.51
N THR A 579 21.12 0.26 -6.66
CA THR A 579 21.89 -0.05 -5.46
C THR A 579 21.02 -0.13 -4.20
N ARG A 580 19.80 0.39 -4.26
CA ARG A 580 18.86 0.55 -3.15
C ARG A 580 19.40 1.41 -1.99
N LEU A 581 20.33 2.32 -2.30
CA LEU A 581 21.07 3.12 -1.30
C LEU A 581 20.96 4.62 -1.50
N GLN A 582 20.71 5.08 -2.75
CA GLN A 582 20.89 6.50 -3.10
C GLN A 582 19.57 7.27 -3.09
N ASP A 583 18.58 6.74 -3.76
CA ASP A 583 17.26 7.36 -3.85
C ASP A 583 16.15 6.32 -4.03
N ILE A 584 14.95 6.77 -3.80
CA ILE A 584 13.73 6.08 -4.17
C ILE A 584 12.94 6.96 -5.12
N LYS A 585 12.33 6.39 -6.15
CA LYS A 585 11.66 7.13 -7.21
C LYS A 585 10.19 6.77 -7.28
N ILE A 586 9.34 7.79 -7.34
CA ILE A 586 7.91 7.66 -7.59
C ILE A 586 7.68 7.94 -9.06
N PHE A 587 7.41 6.90 -9.84
CA PHE A 587 7.10 6.99 -11.26
C PHE A 587 5.61 7.23 -11.46
N SER A 588 5.29 8.24 -12.27
CA SER A 588 3.94 8.51 -12.73
C SER A 588 3.82 8.37 -14.25
N THR A 589 2.62 8.09 -14.72
CA THR A 589 2.35 7.94 -16.14
C THR A 589 2.49 9.27 -16.91
N TRP A 590 2.79 9.17 -18.21
CA TRP A 590 2.77 10.29 -19.18
C TRP A 590 1.77 10.02 -20.32
N TYR A 591 1.01 8.95 -20.20
CA TYR A 591 -0.01 8.58 -21.18
C TYR A 591 -1.30 9.34 -20.95
N PRO A 592 -1.88 9.99 -21.98
CA PRO A 592 -3.19 10.61 -21.83
C PRO A 592 -4.26 9.53 -21.71
N THR A 593 -5.33 9.87 -20.99
CA THR A 593 -6.56 9.07 -20.95
C THR A 593 -7.74 9.90 -21.42
N THR A 594 -8.80 9.21 -21.84
CA THR A 594 -10.13 9.79 -22.11
C THR A 594 -11.14 9.45 -21.02
N HIS A 595 -10.68 8.77 -19.97
CA HIS A 595 -11.48 8.33 -18.84
C HIS A 595 -11.33 9.25 -17.64
N LYS A 596 -12.35 9.30 -16.81
CA LYS A 596 -12.41 10.08 -15.59
C LYS A 596 -13.16 9.29 -14.51
N PHE A 597 -12.49 9.04 -13.42
CA PHE A 597 -13.05 8.34 -12.27
C PHE A 597 -12.73 9.09 -10.97
N PRO A 598 -13.43 8.80 -9.86
CA PRO A 598 -13.01 9.22 -8.53
C PRO A 598 -11.59 8.77 -8.23
N TRP A 599 -10.91 9.45 -7.32
CA TRP A 599 -9.64 8.98 -6.77
C TRP A 599 -9.82 7.59 -6.18
N LEU A 600 -9.02 6.61 -6.60
CA LEU A 600 -9.20 5.21 -6.22
C LEU A 600 -9.10 5.00 -4.70
N MET A 601 -8.29 5.81 -3.99
CA MET A 601 -8.20 5.74 -2.53
C MET A 601 -9.50 6.10 -1.80
N THR A 602 -10.50 6.64 -2.51
CA THR A 602 -11.85 6.89 -1.95
C THR A 602 -12.75 5.66 -2.00
N ASP A 603 -12.36 4.61 -2.73
CA ASP A 603 -12.97 3.28 -2.67
C ASP A 603 -12.39 2.53 -1.48
N HIS A 604 -13.23 2.11 -0.55
CA HIS A 604 -12.80 1.46 0.69
C HIS A 604 -11.99 0.17 0.44
N CYS A 605 -12.42 -0.69 -0.48
CA CYS A 605 -11.69 -1.91 -0.84
C CYS A 605 -10.30 -1.60 -1.42
N TYR A 606 -10.23 -0.60 -2.33
CA TYR A 606 -8.96 -0.17 -2.89
C TYR A 606 -8.04 0.42 -1.81
N TRP A 607 -8.56 1.27 -0.96
CA TRP A 607 -7.82 1.89 0.13
C TRP A 607 -7.24 0.84 1.09
N MET A 608 -8.07 -0.14 1.53
CA MET A 608 -7.59 -1.25 2.35
C MET A 608 -6.50 -2.05 1.63
N SER A 609 -6.66 -2.35 0.34
CA SER A 609 -5.65 -3.10 -0.41
C SER A 609 -4.33 -2.31 -0.57
N ALA A 610 -4.40 -0.98 -0.72
CA ALA A 610 -3.23 -0.12 -0.82
C ALA A 610 -2.47 0.01 0.51
N LEU A 611 -3.19 0.17 1.65
CA LEU A 611 -2.56 0.21 2.99
C LEU A 611 -1.92 -1.12 3.38
N ASN A 612 -2.47 -2.23 2.89
CA ASN A 612 -2.01 -3.58 3.19
C ASN A 612 -1.09 -4.18 2.10
N GLU A 613 -0.70 -3.40 1.08
CA GLU A 613 0.10 -3.85 -0.06
C GLU A 613 1.43 -4.48 0.38
N ASN A 614 2.12 -3.88 1.35
CA ASN A 614 3.45 -4.31 1.80
C ASN A 614 3.45 -5.54 2.72
N ILE A 615 2.30 -6.16 2.99
CA ILE A 615 2.22 -7.30 3.90
C ILE A 615 2.78 -8.56 3.25
N GLY A 616 3.83 -9.10 3.85
CA GLY A 616 4.41 -10.37 3.44
C GLY A 616 4.97 -10.36 2.03
N TYR A 617 4.27 -10.91 1.06
CA TYR A 617 4.72 -10.99 -0.32
C TYR A 617 4.15 -9.91 -1.24
N ASN A 618 3.78 -8.76 -0.72
CA ASN A 618 3.16 -7.66 -1.43
C ASN A 618 2.00 -8.12 -2.33
N GLN A 619 0.84 -7.54 -2.19
CA GLN A 619 -0.35 -7.92 -2.96
C GLN A 619 -0.85 -6.75 -3.81
N PRO A 620 -1.39 -7.02 -5.01
CA PRO A 620 -1.92 -5.97 -5.85
C PRO A 620 -3.14 -5.29 -5.24
N THR A 621 -3.29 -4.00 -5.54
CA THR A 621 -4.47 -3.20 -5.28
C THR A 621 -5.66 -3.70 -6.12
N ASN A 622 -6.86 -3.64 -5.56
CA ASN A 622 -8.10 -3.99 -6.25
C ASN A 622 -9.24 -3.10 -5.79
N THR A 623 -10.16 -2.80 -6.69
CA THR A 623 -11.33 -1.95 -6.41
C THR A 623 -12.54 -2.75 -5.89
N GLY A 624 -13.37 -2.07 -5.07
CA GLY A 624 -14.65 -2.58 -4.59
C GLY A 624 -15.78 -2.50 -5.63
N TYR A 625 -15.54 -1.81 -6.73
CA TYR A 625 -16.40 -1.75 -7.91
C TYR A 625 -15.64 -2.23 -9.15
N TYR A 626 -16.36 -2.67 -10.16
CA TYR A 626 -15.73 -3.13 -11.39
C TYR A 626 -15.20 -1.94 -12.19
N LEU A 627 -13.91 -1.98 -12.52
CA LEU A 627 -13.23 -1.04 -13.38
C LEU A 627 -12.49 -1.82 -14.48
N GLY A 628 -13.06 -1.89 -15.66
CA GLY A 628 -12.54 -2.71 -16.75
C GLY A 628 -12.93 -2.22 -18.14
N SER A 629 -12.32 -2.81 -19.15
CA SER A 629 -12.35 -2.37 -20.54
C SER A 629 -13.70 -2.60 -21.25
N ASP A 630 -14.56 -3.43 -20.70
CA ASP A 630 -15.91 -3.71 -21.21
C ASP A 630 -17.00 -2.82 -20.61
N LEU A 631 -16.65 -1.84 -19.77
CA LEU A 631 -17.57 -0.80 -19.33
C LEU A 631 -18.11 -0.02 -20.54
N LYS A 632 -19.41 0.15 -20.62
CA LYS A 632 -20.06 0.89 -21.71
C LYS A 632 -19.72 2.37 -21.70
N ASN A 633 -19.50 2.92 -20.52
CA ASN A 633 -19.12 4.32 -20.34
C ASN A 633 -18.65 4.56 -18.90
N ASP A 634 -17.94 5.65 -18.68
CA ASP A 634 -17.40 6.02 -17.36
C ASP A 634 -18.50 6.28 -16.32
N ALA A 635 -19.73 6.62 -16.73
CA ALA A 635 -20.82 6.89 -15.80
C ALA A 635 -21.28 5.63 -15.05
N GLU A 636 -21.12 4.45 -15.62
CA GLU A 636 -21.40 3.18 -14.93
C GLU A 636 -20.41 2.96 -13.79
N ALA A 637 -19.11 3.07 -14.05
CA ALA A 637 -18.09 2.95 -13.02
C ALA A 637 -18.22 4.07 -11.96
N TRP A 638 -18.54 5.28 -12.40
CA TRP A 638 -18.77 6.39 -11.47
C TRP A 638 -19.92 6.09 -10.51
N ALA A 639 -21.06 5.61 -11.03
CA ALA A 639 -22.22 5.26 -10.20
C ALA A 639 -21.96 4.10 -9.23
N GLU A 640 -21.13 3.13 -9.61
CA GLU A 640 -20.72 2.06 -8.69
C GLU A 640 -19.72 2.60 -7.64
N ALA A 641 -18.75 3.41 -8.03
CA ALA A 641 -17.83 4.05 -7.12
C ALA A 641 -18.55 4.91 -6.05
N GLU A 642 -19.58 5.67 -6.43
CA GLU A 642 -20.38 6.45 -5.47
C GLU A 642 -21.06 5.58 -4.41
N LYS A 643 -21.43 4.34 -4.73
CA LYS A 643 -22.04 3.42 -3.74
C LYS A 643 -21.06 2.95 -2.69
N VAL A 644 -19.80 2.70 -3.08
CA VAL A 644 -18.75 2.20 -2.16
C VAL A 644 -18.04 3.33 -1.42
N GLN A 645 -18.04 4.56 -1.94
CA GLN A 645 -17.49 5.74 -1.28
C GLN A 645 -18.28 6.18 -0.04
N ASN A 646 -19.58 5.89 0.01
CA ASN A 646 -20.45 6.32 1.12
C ASN A 646 -20.32 5.48 2.40
N GLN A 647 -19.46 4.48 2.40
CA GLN A 647 -19.26 3.55 3.52
C GLN A 647 -18.06 3.92 4.41
N GLY A 648 -17.87 5.21 4.70
CA GLY A 648 -16.85 5.72 5.60
C GLY A 648 -15.55 6.07 4.87
N LEU A 649 -15.28 7.36 4.77
CA LEU A 649 -13.99 7.86 4.32
C LEU A 649 -13.05 7.95 5.53
N PRO A 650 -12.04 7.13 5.61
CA PRO A 650 -10.98 7.32 6.55
C PRO A 650 -9.81 7.97 5.81
N THR A 651 -9.94 9.22 5.58
CA THR A 651 -8.81 10.05 5.17
C THR A 651 -8.83 11.24 6.10
N GLY A 652 -7.68 11.66 6.59
CA GLY A 652 -7.50 12.98 7.18
C GLY A 652 -7.94 14.12 6.24
N ILE A 653 -8.49 13.79 5.07
CA ILE A 653 -9.23 14.63 4.14
C ILE A 653 -10.72 14.43 4.42
N GLN A 654 -11.14 14.68 5.65
CA GLN A 654 -12.53 15.07 5.85
C GLN A 654 -12.67 16.49 5.32
N GLU A 655 -13.13 16.66 4.07
CA GLU A 655 -14.00 17.80 3.88
C GLU A 655 -15.02 17.74 5.02
N ILE A 656 -15.11 18.84 5.74
CA ILE A 656 -16.32 19.12 6.53
C ILE A 656 -17.43 19.14 5.48
N THR A 657 -17.94 17.95 5.12
CA THR A 657 -19.18 17.82 4.38
C THR A 657 -20.14 18.62 5.23
N THR A 658 -20.54 19.74 4.72
CA THR A 658 -21.63 20.52 5.29
C THR A 658 -22.69 19.52 5.69
N MET A 659 -22.79 19.27 7.00
CA MET A 659 -23.94 18.56 7.55
C MET A 659 -25.16 19.05 6.81
N PRO A 660 -26.11 18.19 6.40
CA PRO A 660 -27.34 18.66 5.83
C PRO A 660 -27.80 19.79 6.74
N GLN A 661 -28.03 20.97 6.16
CA GLN A 661 -28.50 22.14 6.90
C GLN A 661 -29.86 21.81 7.53
N THR A 662 -29.83 21.02 8.59
CA THR A 662 -30.88 21.15 9.57
C THR A 662 -30.65 22.53 10.17
N SER A 663 -31.58 23.43 9.96
CA SER A 663 -31.57 24.81 10.39
C SER A 663 -31.25 24.96 11.90
N THR A 664 -29.98 24.86 12.27
CA THR A 664 -29.48 25.25 13.59
C THR A 664 -28.97 26.69 13.57
N SER A 665 -29.75 27.56 12.92
CA SER A 665 -29.55 29.01 12.99
C SER A 665 -29.64 29.46 14.44
N GLY A 666 -28.49 29.65 15.09
CA GLY A 666 -28.45 30.24 16.42
C GLY A 666 -27.51 29.63 17.43
N LEU A 667 -26.88 28.48 17.17
CA LEU A 667 -25.95 27.87 18.12
C LEU A 667 -24.56 28.51 18.05
N SER A 668 -23.94 28.75 19.21
CA SER A 668 -22.59 29.29 19.33
C SER A 668 -21.70 28.30 20.07
N TYR A 669 -20.45 28.17 19.62
CA TYR A 669 -19.46 27.27 20.20
C TYR A 669 -18.20 28.04 20.57
N ASN A 670 -17.47 27.66 21.60
CA ASN A 670 -16.14 28.18 21.91
C ASN A 670 -15.07 27.54 20.97
N LEU A 671 -13.82 27.94 21.12
CA LEU A 671 -12.70 27.39 20.32
C LEU A 671 -12.41 25.91 20.58
N SER A 672 -12.92 25.35 21.69
CA SER A 672 -12.81 23.94 22.03
C SER A 672 -14.03 23.11 21.56
N GLY A 673 -14.86 23.67 20.65
CA GLY A 673 -16.05 22.99 20.13
C GLY A 673 -17.21 22.84 21.08
N GLN A 674 -17.13 23.34 22.32
CA GLN A 674 -18.20 23.27 23.29
C GLN A 674 -19.28 24.30 23.01
N ARG A 675 -20.55 23.87 23.06
CA ARG A 675 -21.70 24.77 22.91
C ARG A 675 -21.72 25.79 24.04
N VAL A 676 -21.82 27.05 23.69
CA VAL A 676 -21.86 28.18 24.67
C VAL A 676 -23.10 29.03 24.46
N ASN A 677 -23.57 29.67 25.55
CA ASN A 677 -24.68 30.59 25.51
C ASN A 677 -24.23 32.05 25.28
N THR A 678 -25.17 32.95 25.21
CA THR A 678 -24.93 34.38 24.96
C THR A 678 -24.16 35.10 26.07
N SER A 679 -24.04 34.52 27.26
CA SER A 679 -23.26 35.09 28.37
C SER A 679 -21.77 34.64 28.37
N TYR A 680 -21.39 33.75 27.48
CA TYR A 680 -19.99 33.33 27.36
C TYR A 680 -19.10 34.48 26.83
N LYS A 681 -18.03 34.78 27.58
CA LYS A 681 -17.06 35.81 27.24
C LYS A 681 -15.83 35.18 26.58
N GLY A 682 -15.52 35.60 25.39
CA GLY A 682 -14.40 35.08 24.60
C GLY A 682 -14.74 34.89 23.12
N ILE A 683 -13.90 34.16 22.41
CA ILE A 683 -14.13 33.88 20.99
C ILE A 683 -15.22 32.82 20.86
N VAL A 684 -16.27 33.12 20.09
CA VAL A 684 -17.34 32.20 19.74
C VAL A 684 -17.40 32.01 18.23
N ILE A 685 -17.71 30.80 17.82
CA ILE A 685 -17.97 30.43 16.42
C ILE A 685 -19.50 30.29 16.27
N LYS A 686 -20.08 31.10 15.42
CA LYS A 686 -21.51 31.06 15.09
C LYS A 686 -21.69 31.15 13.59
N ASN A 687 -22.38 30.16 13.00
CA ASN A 687 -22.59 30.06 11.55
C ASN A 687 -21.26 30.17 10.78
N GLY A 688 -20.21 29.46 11.23
CA GLY A 688 -18.89 29.46 10.59
C GLY A 688 -18.06 30.75 10.76
N LYS A 689 -18.58 31.77 11.46
CA LYS A 689 -17.86 33.04 11.68
C LYS A 689 -17.38 33.16 13.13
N LYS A 690 -16.12 33.52 13.30
CA LYS A 690 -15.51 33.82 14.62
C LYS A 690 -15.91 35.24 15.04
N THR A 691 -16.50 35.39 16.22
CA THR A 691 -16.81 36.67 16.84
C THR A 691 -16.30 36.69 18.28
N PHE A 692 -15.97 37.85 18.79
CA PHE A 692 -15.53 38.01 20.18
C PHE A 692 -16.70 38.57 21.01
N ASN A 693 -17.21 37.78 21.95
CA ASN A 693 -18.21 38.22 22.94
C ASN A 693 -17.46 38.86 24.12
N LYS A 694 -17.69 40.15 24.32
CA LYS A 694 -17.12 40.94 25.43
C LYS A 694 -17.75 40.65 26.78
#